data_edbb82089c51b7230ca5768cf01a81e6
#
_entry.id   edbb82089c51b7230ca5768cf01a81e6
#
_cell.length_a   1.000
_cell.length_b   1.000
_cell.length_c   1.000
_cell.angle_alpha   90.00
_cell.angle_beta   90.00
_cell.angle_gamma   90.00
#
_symmetry.space_group_name_H-M   'P 1'
#
loop_
_entity.id
_entity.type
_entity.pdbx_description
1 polymer ?
#
loop_
_entity_poly.entity_id
_entity_poly.type
_entity_poly.pdbx_seq_one_letter_code
_entity_poly.pdbx_strand_id
1 'polypeptide(L)'
;MKNLEKELKYLRQVLEEYEFTFQEILQLLDWSQKKRKLYKQIVNSWEEDGEIYLKRNGKYTLPEKEGFLRGEISIGNGNFGFLDIPGEKSVFIPGNYLNAAMNGDTVLIRILKDSKSPDKSREGEVYKIVKRDRDIIVGVFEKSMNFGFVRPKNAPRDIYISKKKTKGAKTGDLVAVKIYFWGDREKKPEGEVVSIIGNPQDTQTLISALLIDNGIQEKFSSEVIKEVDRIEEDFSEELENRKDLRHLNIVTIDGADAKDLDDAVYVEKTDLGYKLYVSIADVSYYVKEGTELDTEALKRGNSIYLVDRVIPMLPRKLSNNLCSLNPHEDKLTFTVEIDFDARGKVIGNDFYKSVIKSKYRMTYTDVNKIFEGDEELIEKYSPVHKMFTEMLELSHIIRNTKKRRGSIDFELPEIKVVLDENKLVKKIEVRERGEAEKLIEDFMVAANEVVAEKLFWEEIPAIYRVHEDPEKAKISVLNESLAKFGYYIKNLEDLHPGKFQTIIEKTTGLPEGYLIHKLILRAMQRARYANKNLGHFGLASKYYLHFTSPIRRYSDLVVHRMLGRSIERFMKEKEKAKYMSSFEVISTAISRTERIADKLEEDSVKIKLIEYMQDKIGKTYIARLSGMNRNKIFMELENHIEVVYNVNTVRDSFVYDEENYKITDRKNNISYTMGDTLKVIVTGASYDRMEIEVVPFSEEQIDLENIETEDEGN
;
A
#
# COMPACT_ATOMS: atom_id res chain seq x y z
N MET A 1 -16.98 22.95 -15.28
CA MET A 1 -16.45 21.57 -15.30
C MET A 1 -17.51 20.49 -15.04
N LYS A 2 -18.36 20.57 -14.00
CA LYS A 2 -19.37 19.53 -13.69
C LYS A 2 -20.36 19.15 -14.80
N ASN A 3 -20.56 20.02 -15.80
CA ASN A 3 -21.45 19.71 -16.95
C ASN A 3 -20.72 18.89 -18.01
N LEU A 4 -19.40 19.14 -18.23
CA LEU A 4 -18.62 18.48 -19.28
C LEU A 4 -18.39 16.99 -19.04
N GLU A 5 -18.21 16.57 -17.79
CA GLU A 5 -18.06 15.14 -17.44
C GLU A 5 -19.35 14.36 -17.70
N LYS A 6 -20.51 14.97 -17.38
CA LYS A 6 -21.81 14.34 -17.68
C LYS A 6 -22.08 14.27 -19.19
N GLU A 7 -21.69 15.29 -19.91
CA GLU A 7 -21.79 15.35 -21.35
C GLU A 7 -20.89 14.33 -22.02
N LEU A 8 -19.66 14.18 -21.54
CA LEU A 8 -18.74 13.13 -22.00
C LEU A 8 -19.29 11.72 -21.71
N LYS A 9 -19.79 11.49 -20.49
CA LYS A 9 -20.37 10.18 -20.12
C LYS A 9 -21.57 9.83 -21.01
N TYR A 10 -22.45 10.79 -21.25
CA TYR A 10 -23.58 10.61 -22.16
C TYR A 10 -23.12 10.36 -23.60
N LEU A 11 -22.16 11.14 -24.11
CA LEU A 11 -21.60 10.95 -25.44
C LEU A 11 -20.98 9.55 -25.57
N ARG A 12 -20.19 9.09 -24.60
CA ARG A 12 -19.60 7.73 -24.62
C ARG A 12 -20.68 6.65 -24.67
N GLN A 13 -21.74 6.78 -23.88
CA GLN A 13 -22.86 5.82 -23.89
C GLN A 13 -23.52 5.75 -25.28
N VAL A 14 -23.73 6.88 -25.95
CA VAL A 14 -24.33 6.89 -27.30
C VAL A 14 -23.33 6.40 -28.35
N LEU A 15 -22.04 6.65 -28.17
CA LEU A 15 -20.95 6.11 -29.02
C LEU A 15 -20.82 4.58 -28.94
N GLU A 16 -21.39 3.92 -27.94
CA GLU A 16 -21.48 2.45 -27.90
C GLU A 16 -22.28 1.88 -29.08
N GLU A 17 -23.24 2.62 -29.59
CA GLU A 17 -24.12 2.19 -30.70
C GLU A 17 -23.80 2.90 -32.02
N TYR A 18 -23.51 4.21 -31.97
CA TYR A 18 -23.42 5.07 -33.14
C TYR A 18 -22.06 5.77 -33.26
N GLU A 19 -21.75 6.28 -34.45
CA GLU A 19 -20.58 7.11 -34.74
C GLU A 19 -21.06 8.50 -35.17
N PHE A 20 -20.42 9.56 -34.68
CA PHE A 20 -20.84 10.93 -34.92
C PHE A 20 -19.76 11.81 -35.52
N THR A 21 -20.10 12.68 -36.45
CA THR A 21 -19.26 13.82 -36.83
C THR A 21 -19.29 14.88 -35.71
N PHE A 22 -18.34 15.80 -35.73
CA PHE A 22 -18.35 16.91 -34.76
C PHE A 22 -19.66 17.72 -34.81
N GLN A 23 -20.28 17.87 -35.99
CA GLN A 23 -21.55 18.60 -36.16
C GLN A 23 -22.70 17.87 -35.46
N GLU A 24 -22.76 16.57 -35.58
CA GLU A 24 -23.74 15.71 -34.90
C GLU A 24 -23.57 15.71 -33.40
N ILE A 25 -22.30 15.74 -32.89
CA ILE A 25 -22.02 15.88 -31.45
C ILE A 25 -22.54 17.22 -30.92
N LEU A 26 -22.38 18.32 -31.66
CA LEU A 26 -22.95 19.62 -31.27
C LEU A 26 -24.45 19.54 -31.11
N GLN A 27 -25.14 18.83 -32.00
CA GLN A 27 -26.60 18.65 -31.94
C GLN A 27 -26.99 17.72 -30.78
N LEU A 28 -26.28 16.60 -30.62
CA LEU A 28 -26.53 15.59 -29.57
C LEU A 28 -26.44 16.20 -28.16
N LEU A 29 -25.44 17.07 -27.94
CA LEU A 29 -25.21 17.72 -26.66
C LEU A 29 -25.91 19.09 -26.50
N ASP A 30 -26.77 19.47 -27.44
CA ASP A 30 -27.46 20.76 -27.48
C ASP A 30 -26.48 21.96 -27.33
N TRP A 31 -25.34 21.86 -28.00
CA TRP A 31 -24.29 22.88 -27.94
C TRP A 31 -24.49 23.98 -28.98
N SER A 32 -24.48 25.23 -28.52
CA SER A 32 -24.70 26.39 -29.36
C SER A 32 -23.63 26.58 -30.44
N GLN A 33 -24.05 26.75 -31.70
CA GLN A 33 -23.15 27.06 -32.82
C GLN A 33 -22.29 28.31 -32.59
N LYS A 34 -22.78 29.30 -31.80
CA LYS A 34 -22.00 30.49 -31.44
C LYS A 34 -20.70 30.21 -30.71
N LYS A 35 -20.60 29.08 -29.99
CA LYS A 35 -19.42 28.64 -29.25
C LYS A 35 -18.67 27.48 -29.91
N ARG A 36 -18.90 27.23 -31.20
CA ARG A 36 -18.35 26.10 -31.96
C ARG A 36 -16.84 25.90 -31.77
N LYS A 37 -16.06 27.00 -31.75
CA LYS A 37 -14.61 26.95 -31.57
C LYS A 37 -14.23 26.39 -30.18
N LEU A 38 -14.93 26.80 -29.14
CA LEU A 38 -14.75 26.31 -27.77
C LEU A 38 -15.09 24.81 -27.67
N TYR A 39 -16.22 24.41 -28.20
CA TYR A 39 -16.67 23.01 -28.18
C TYR A 39 -15.75 22.10 -29.01
N LYS A 40 -15.17 22.60 -30.10
CA LYS A 40 -14.15 21.84 -30.83
C LYS A 40 -12.89 21.61 -30.00
N GLN A 41 -12.47 22.57 -29.18
CA GLN A 41 -11.35 22.39 -28.25
C GLN A 41 -11.68 21.35 -27.19
N ILE A 42 -12.92 21.35 -26.67
CA ILE A 42 -13.36 20.35 -25.67
C ILE A 42 -13.37 18.93 -26.28
N VAL A 43 -13.94 18.76 -27.47
CA VAL A 43 -13.95 17.45 -28.16
C VAL A 43 -12.54 16.99 -28.52
N ASN A 44 -11.67 17.93 -28.93
CA ASN A 44 -10.24 17.59 -29.15
C ASN A 44 -9.54 17.19 -27.85
N SER A 45 -9.83 17.87 -26.71
CA SER A 45 -9.31 17.42 -25.41
C SER A 45 -9.76 16.00 -25.06
N TRP A 46 -11.04 15.67 -25.27
CA TRP A 46 -11.54 14.31 -25.04
C TRP A 46 -10.87 13.26 -25.96
N GLU A 47 -10.54 13.66 -27.19
CA GLU A 47 -9.77 12.80 -28.10
C GLU A 47 -8.31 12.70 -27.67
N GLU A 48 -7.71 13.80 -27.20
CA GLU A 48 -6.37 13.82 -26.64
C GLU A 48 -6.28 12.96 -25.37
N ASP A 49 -7.29 13.00 -24.52
CA ASP A 49 -7.42 12.21 -23.31
C ASP A 49 -7.77 10.73 -23.56
N GLY A 50 -7.92 10.34 -24.85
CA GLY A 50 -8.26 8.99 -25.26
C GLY A 50 -9.65 8.52 -24.82
N GLU A 51 -10.56 9.44 -24.54
CA GLU A 51 -11.94 9.15 -24.17
C GLU A 51 -12.81 8.84 -25.40
N ILE A 52 -12.46 9.45 -26.53
CA ILE A 52 -13.07 9.22 -27.83
C ILE A 52 -11.97 9.12 -28.90
N TYR A 53 -12.28 8.55 -30.04
CA TYR A 53 -11.35 8.34 -31.15
C TYR A 53 -11.90 8.92 -32.44
N LEU A 54 -11.08 9.74 -33.14
CA LEU A 54 -11.44 10.31 -34.44
C LEU A 54 -10.97 9.39 -35.58
N LYS A 55 -11.90 8.80 -36.30
CA LYS A 55 -11.64 7.96 -37.48
C LYS A 55 -11.20 8.79 -38.70
N ARG A 56 -10.55 8.16 -39.66
CA ARG A 56 -10.14 8.80 -40.92
C ARG A 56 -11.28 9.37 -41.73
N ASN A 57 -12.51 8.87 -41.55
CA ASN A 57 -13.72 9.37 -42.21
C ASN A 57 -14.34 10.63 -41.53
N GLY A 58 -13.65 11.16 -40.48
CA GLY A 58 -14.10 12.35 -39.74
C GLY A 58 -15.20 12.12 -38.72
N LYS A 59 -15.52 10.85 -38.39
CA LYS A 59 -16.45 10.48 -37.36
C LYS A 59 -15.71 10.08 -36.07
N TYR A 60 -16.32 10.40 -34.93
CA TYR A 60 -15.88 9.99 -33.60
C TYR A 60 -16.54 8.68 -33.20
N THR A 61 -15.80 7.84 -32.55
CA THR A 61 -16.23 6.54 -31.99
C THR A 61 -15.51 6.29 -30.66
N LEU A 62 -15.80 5.17 -30.01
CA LEU A 62 -15.02 4.75 -28.84
C LEU A 62 -13.70 4.10 -29.28
N PRO A 63 -12.58 4.37 -28.58
CA PRO A 63 -11.31 3.71 -28.86
C PRO A 63 -11.41 2.18 -28.82
N GLU A 64 -12.19 1.65 -27.87
CA GLU A 64 -12.41 0.21 -27.66
C GLU A 64 -13.01 -0.47 -28.91
N LYS A 65 -13.86 0.21 -29.66
CA LYS A 65 -14.44 -0.30 -30.93
C LYS A 65 -13.43 -0.42 -32.06
N GLU A 66 -12.36 0.35 -31.99
CA GLU A 66 -11.26 0.33 -32.94
C GLU A 66 -10.10 -0.56 -32.49
N GLY A 67 -10.32 -1.39 -31.44
CA GLY A 67 -9.33 -2.32 -30.91
C GLY A 67 -8.23 -1.69 -30.03
N PHE A 68 -8.50 -0.47 -29.52
CA PHE A 68 -7.61 0.15 -28.54
C PHE A 68 -8.08 -0.17 -27.12
N LEU A 69 -7.11 -0.34 -26.22
CA LEU A 69 -7.34 -0.49 -24.79
C LEU A 69 -6.64 0.62 -24.04
N ARG A 70 -7.31 1.17 -23.03
CA ARG A 70 -6.78 2.24 -22.18
C ARG A 70 -6.49 1.68 -20.80
N GLY A 71 -5.31 2.00 -20.25
CA GLY A 71 -4.93 1.59 -18.90
C GLY A 71 -3.64 2.23 -18.46
N GLU A 72 -3.23 1.93 -17.22
CA GLU A 72 -1.94 2.32 -16.65
C GLU A 72 -0.89 1.28 -17.07
N ILE A 73 0.29 1.75 -17.53
CA ILE A 73 1.38 0.87 -17.92
C ILE A 73 2.34 0.68 -16.75
N SER A 74 2.65 -0.58 -16.43
CA SER A 74 3.73 -0.94 -15.52
C SER A 74 4.93 -1.43 -16.33
N ILE A 75 6.12 -0.83 -16.08
CA ILE A 75 7.36 -1.18 -16.78
C ILE A 75 8.31 -1.84 -15.79
N GLY A 76 8.73 -3.08 -16.10
CA GLY A 76 9.69 -3.84 -15.31
C GLY A 76 11.15 -3.62 -15.74
N ASN A 77 12.10 -4.14 -14.95
CA ASN A 77 13.54 -4.02 -15.20
C ASN A 77 14.04 -4.70 -16.50
N GLY A 78 13.18 -5.39 -17.24
CA GLY A 78 13.52 -6.18 -18.43
C GLY A 78 13.23 -5.49 -19.77
N ASN A 79 13.05 -4.16 -19.81
CA ASN A 79 12.69 -3.41 -21.02
C ASN A 79 11.40 -3.93 -21.70
N PHE A 80 10.39 -4.24 -20.91
CA PHE A 80 9.04 -4.59 -21.34
C PHE A 80 8.02 -4.01 -20.33
N GLY A 81 6.75 -3.95 -20.72
CA GLY A 81 5.69 -3.48 -19.85
C GLY A 81 4.45 -4.35 -19.88
N PHE A 82 3.56 -4.10 -18.92
CA PHE A 82 2.22 -4.66 -18.89
C PHE A 82 1.22 -3.52 -18.78
N LEU A 83 0.10 -3.64 -19.51
CA LEU A 83 -1.03 -2.78 -19.31
C LEU A 83 -2.03 -3.49 -18.39
N ASP A 84 -2.28 -2.90 -17.24
CA ASP A 84 -3.27 -3.40 -16.31
C ASP A 84 -4.65 -2.81 -16.63
N ILE A 85 -5.62 -3.68 -16.84
CA ILE A 85 -7.01 -3.34 -17.16
C ILE A 85 -7.89 -3.93 -16.05
N PRO A 86 -8.68 -3.12 -15.33
CA PRO A 86 -9.55 -3.63 -14.28
C PRO A 86 -10.50 -4.73 -14.80
N GLY A 87 -10.45 -5.91 -14.18
CA GLY A 87 -11.32 -7.04 -14.53
C GLY A 87 -10.89 -7.86 -15.75
N GLU A 88 -9.74 -7.56 -16.37
CA GLU A 88 -9.17 -8.31 -17.48
C GLU A 88 -7.73 -8.76 -17.20
N LYS A 89 -7.22 -9.70 -18.01
CA LYS A 89 -5.79 -10.06 -17.97
C LYS A 89 -4.95 -8.92 -18.52
N SER A 90 -3.83 -8.64 -17.86
CA SER A 90 -2.84 -7.65 -18.31
C SER A 90 -2.35 -7.96 -19.73
N VAL A 91 -2.09 -6.91 -20.50
CA VAL A 91 -1.55 -7.03 -21.87
C VAL A 91 -0.04 -6.84 -21.82
N PHE A 92 0.71 -7.78 -22.35
CA PHE A 92 2.16 -7.70 -22.46
C PHE A 92 2.58 -6.75 -23.59
N ILE A 93 3.54 -5.86 -23.30
CA ILE A 93 4.06 -4.87 -24.24
C ILE A 93 5.59 -5.03 -24.33
N PRO A 94 6.10 -5.58 -25.45
CA PRO A 94 7.53 -5.69 -25.68
C PRO A 94 8.22 -4.32 -25.68
N GLY A 95 9.49 -4.26 -25.31
CA GLY A 95 10.23 -3.01 -25.14
C GLY A 95 10.29 -2.12 -26.38
N ASN A 96 10.38 -2.72 -27.58
CA ASN A 96 10.34 -1.99 -28.85
C ASN A 96 8.97 -1.38 -29.18
N TYR A 97 7.91 -1.79 -28.45
CA TYR A 97 6.54 -1.27 -28.57
C TYR A 97 6.10 -0.38 -27.42
N LEU A 98 6.99 -0.10 -26.46
CA LEU A 98 6.73 0.86 -25.39
C LEU A 98 6.68 2.32 -25.88
N ASN A 99 7.28 2.59 -27.04
CA ASN A 99 7.46 3.93 -27.57
C ASN A 99 8.16 4.85 -26.54
N ALA A 100 7.55 5.95 -26.15
CA ALA A 100 8.06 6.86 -25.13
C ALA A 100 7.32 6.74 -23.78
N ALA A 101 6.59 5.64 -23.56
CA ALA A 101 5.87 5.42 -22.32
C ALA A 101 6.84 5.18 -21.15
N MET A 102 6.49 5.71 -20.00
CA MET A 102 7.17 5.55 -18.72
C MET A 102 6.28 4.79 -17.74
N ASN A 103 6.88 4.23 -16.71
CA ASN A 103 6.15 3.51 -15.69
C ASN A 103 5.10 4.42 -15.02
N GLY A 104 3.86 3.94 -14.91
CA GLY A 104 2.73 4.69 -14.34
C GLY A 104 1.96 5.58 -15.34
N ASP A 105 2.44 5.74 -16.58
CA ASP A 105 1.71 6.51 -17.60
C ASP A 105 0.35 5.87 -17.92
N THR A 106 -0.67 6.68 -18.11
CA THR A 106 -1.91 6.22 -18.73
C THR A 106 -1.72 6.22 -20.24
N VAL A 107 -1.89 5.06 -20.86
CA VAL A 107 -1.66 4.88 -22.29
C VAL A 107 -2.88 4.30 -23.00
N LEU A 108 -2.95 4.54 -24.29
CA LEU A 108 -3.83 3.86 -25.23
C LEU A 108 -2.94 2.88 -26.00
N ILE A 109 -3.25 1.58 -25.94
CA ILE A 109 -2.51 0.54 -26.66
C ILE A 109 -3.36 -0.02 -27.79
N ARG A 110 -2.69 -0.54 -28.81
CA ARG A 110 -3.30 -1.37 -29.85
C ARG A 110 -2.89 -2.81 -29.65
N ILE A 111 -3.85 -3.74 -29.70
CA ILE A 111 -3.57 -5.18 -29.66
C ILE A 111 -2.94 -5.61 -30.97
N LEU A 112 -1.76 -6.24 -30.90
CA LEU A 112 -1.03 -6.79 -32.04
C LEU A 112 -1.33 -8.27 -32.26
N LYS A 113 -1.41 -9.03 -31.15
CA LYS A 113 -1.74 -10.46 -31.17
C LYS A 113 -2.78 -10.75 -30.13
N ASP A 114 -3.89 -11.30 -30.58
CA ASP A 114 -4.91 -11.83 -29.69
C ASP A 114 -4.55 -13.27 -29.30
N SER A 115 -4.60 -13.56 -28.01
CA SER A 115 -4.27 -14.91 -27.55
C SER A 115 -5.50 -15.81 -27.68
N LYS A 116 -5.43 -16.81 -28.56
CA LYS A 116 -6.43 -17.87 -28.68
C LYS A 116 -6.34 -18.91 -27.55
N SER A 117 -5.30 -18.85 -26.71
CA SER A 117 -5.08 -19.75 -25.57
C SER A 117 -5.31 -19.01 -24.25
N PRO A 118 -6.05 -19.58 -23.28
CA PRO A 118 -6.26 -18.99 -21.98
C PRO A 118 -4.97 -18.68 -21.21
N ASP A 119 -3.87 -19.36 -21.52
CA ASP A 119 -2.60 -19.29 -20.80
C ASP A 119 -1.61 -18.26 -21.38
N LYS A 120 -1.87 -17.70 -22.56
CA LYS A 120 -0.98 -16.70 -23.18
C LYS A 120 -1.55 -15.31 -23.01
N SER A 121 -0.73 -14.35 -22.53
CA SER A 121 -1.08 -12.93 -22.47
C SER A 121 -1.23 -12.37 -23.90
N ARG A 122 -2.20 -11.46 -24.07
CA ARG A 122 -2.32 -10.64 -25.29
C ARG A 122 -1.04 -9.81 -25.44
N GLU A 123 -0.63 -9.50 -26.67
CA GLU A 123 0.52 -8.65 -26.96
C GLU A 123 0.05 -7.35 -27.60
N GLY A 124 0.56 -6.22 -27.13
CA GLY A 124 0.15 -4.90 -27.60
C GLY A 124 1.32 -3.96 -27.88
N GLU A 125 1.02 -2.82 -28.51
CA GLU A 125 1.94 -1.69 -28.66
C GLU A 125 1.31 -0.41 -28.09
N VAL A 126 2.10 0.46 -27.50
CA VAL A 126 1.65 1.80 -27.08
C VAL A 126 1.38 2.64 -28.33
N TYR A 127 0.10 2.94 -28.55
CA TYR A 127 -0.33 3.82 -29.64
C TYR A 127 -0.18 5.29 -29.27
N LYS A 128 -0.60 5.65 -28.04
CA LYS A 128 -0.61 7.03 -27.58
C LYS A 128 -0.44 7.06 -26.06
N ILE A 129 0.31 8.05 -25.56
CA ILE A 129 0.35 8.36 -24.13
C ILE A 129 -0.71 9.40 -23.86
N VAL A 130 -1.69 9.03 -23.04
CA VAL A 130 -2.86 9.83 -22.73
C VAL A 130 -2.53 10.82 -21.61
N LYS A 131 -1.86 10.31 -20.57
CA LYS A 131 -1.48 11.12 -19.40
C LYS A 131 -0.16 10.64 -18.85
N ARG A 132 0.74 11.58 -18.57
CA ARG A 132 1.97 11.30 -17.83
C ARG A 132 1.68 11.18 -16.34
N ASP A 133 2.25 10.15 -15.72
CA ASP A 133 2.14 9.98 -14.27
C ASP A 133 2.98 11.05 -13.55
N ARG A 134 4.17 11.31 -14.06
CA ARG A 134 5.13 12.26 -13.47
C ARG A 134 5.97 12.97 -14.54
N ASP A 135 6.51 14.13 -14.19
CA ASP A 135 7.44 14.89 -15.03
C ASP A 135 8.87 14.94 -14.47
N ILE A 136 9.06 14.41 -13.25
CA ILE A 136 10.36 14.27 -12.59
C ILE A 136 10.74 12.79 -12.56
N ILE A 137 11.93 12.48 -13.05
CA ILE A 137 12.50 11.13 -13.13
C ILE A 137 13.84 11.14 -12.39
N VAL A 138 14.11 10.08 -11.63
CA VAL A 138 15.39 9.87 -10.94
C VAL A 138 16.27 8.92 -11.74
N GLY A 139 17.57 9.21 -11.79
CA GLY A 139 18.54 8.35 -12.45
C GLY A 139 19.99 8.76 -12.19
N VAL A 140 20.92 7.93 -12.62
CA VAL A 140 22.36 8.17 -12.49
C VAL A 140 22.83 9.05 -13.64
N PHE A 141 23.51 10.13 -13.30
CA PHE A 141 24.03 11.09 -14.26
C PHE A 141 25.39 10.62 -14.81
N GLU A 142 25.55 10.69 -16.11
CA GLU A 142 26.78 10.39 -16.84
C GLU A 142 27.16 11.60 -17.69
N LYS A 143 28.33 12.19 -17.41
CA LYS A 143 28.81 13.41 -18.07
C LYS A 143 29.58 13.07 -19.34
N SER A 144 29.29 13.78 -20.43
CA SER A 144 30.10 13.85 -21.64
C SER A 144 30.70 15.24 -21.82
N MET A 145 31.55 15.48 -22.84
CA MET A 145 32.27 16.76 -23.03
C MET A 145 31.33 17.97 -23.09
N ASN A 146 30.22 17.92 -23.84
CA ASN A 146 29.33 19.06 -24.08
C ASN A 146 27.88 18.80 -23.67
N PHE A 147 27.56 17.65 -23.06
CA PHE A 147 26.23 17.26 -22.62
C PHE A 147 26.35 16.18 -21.53
N GLY A 148 25.25 15.70 -21.03
CA GLY A 148 25.19 14.53 -20.17
C GLY A 148 23.98 13.66 -20.50
N PHE A 149 23.97 12.48 -19.94
CA PHE A 149 22.81 11.62 -19.94
C PHE A 149 22.43 11.27 -18.51
N VAL A 150 21.15 11.06 -18.28
CA VAL A 150 20.66 10.43 -17.06
C VAL A 150 20.08 9.09 -17.44
N ARG A 151 20.55 8.04 -16.77
CA ARG A 151 20.06 6.67 -16.92
C ARG A 151 19.05 6.37 -15.83
N PRO A 152 17.74 6.40 -16.13
CA PRO A 152 16.72 6.05 -15.15
C PRO A 152 16.72 4.53 -14.89
N LYS A 153 16.33 4.14 -13.68
CA LYS A 153 16.18 2.72 -13.33
C LYS A 153 14.93 2.09 -13.99
N ASN A 154 13.84 2.87 -14.08
CA ASN A 154 12.52 2.40 -14.50
C ASN A 154 12.03 3.05 -15.82
N ALA A 155 12.94 3.36 -16.73
CA ALA A 155 12.60 3.91 -18.04
C ALA A 155 13.42 3.25 -19.14
N PRO A 156 12.83 3.05 -20.34
CA PRO A 156 13.49 2.29 -21.42
C PRO A 156 14.61 3.05 -22.12
N ARG A 157 14.77 4.35 -21.82
CA ARG A 157 15.72 5.22 -22.54
C ARG A 157 16.40 6.20 -21.62
N ASP A 158 17.70 6.48 -21.92
CA ASP A 158 18.45 7.56 -21.29
C ASP A 158 17.87 8.94 -21.64
N ILE A 159 17.93 9.87 -20.69
CA ILE A 159 17.46 11.25 -20.82
C ILE A 159 18.65 12.13 -21.18
N TYR A 160 18.57 12.86 -22.28
CA TYR A 160 19.59 13.82 -22.69
C TYR A 160 19.51 15.10 -21.85
N ILE A 161 20.68 15.56 -21.36
CA ILE A 161 20.82 16.79 -20.56
C ILE A 161 21.83 17.72 -21.25
N SER A 162 21.38 18.86 -21.69
CA SER A 162 22.30 19.88 -22.27
C SER A 162 23.25 20.43 -21.22
N LYS A 163 24.46 20.86 -21.62
CA LYS A 163 25.53 21.37 -20.74
C LYS A 163 25.05 22.44 -19.74
N LYS A 164 24.16 23.34 -20.18
CA LYS A 164 23.61 24.42 -19.35
C LYS A 164 22.62 23.97 -18.30
N LYS A 165 22.07 22.74 -18.42
CA LYS A 165 21.00 22.20 -17.61
C LYS A 165 21.44 21.10 -16.64
N THR A 166 22.76 20.90 -16.47
CA THR A 166 23.31 19.84 -15.58
C THR A 166 23.35 20.23 -14.11
N LYS A 167 23.19 21.52 -13.76
CA LYS A 167 23.32 22.05 -12.38
C LYS A 167 24.63 21.65 -11.66
N GLY A 168 25.68 21.33 -12.39
CA GLY A 168 26.97 20.94 -11.82
C GLY A 168 27.06 19.44 -11.44
N ALA A 169 26.09 18.61 -11.83
CA ALA A 169 26.14 17.19 -11.59
C ALA A 169 27.41 16.54 -12.17
N LYS A 170 27.96 15.58 -11.46
CA LYS A 170 29.14 14.79 -11.80
C LYS A 170 28.70 13.37 -12.21
N THR A 171 29.55 12.71 -13.02
CA THR A 171 29.34 11.30 -13.35
C THR A 171 29.25 10.46 -12.08
N GLY A 172 28.22 9.64 -11.99
CA GLY A 172 27.90 8.79 -10.84
C GLY A 172 26.92 9.42 -9.85
N ASP A 173 26.61 10.73 -9.93
CA ASP A 173 25.62 11.35 -9.07
C ASP A 173 24.21 10.83 -9.38
N LEU A 174 23.44 10.53 -8.34
CA LEU A 174 22.00 10.31 -8.45
C LEU A 174 21.30 11.66 -8.50
N VAL A 175 20.51 11.90 -9.55
CA VAL A 175 19.88 13.20 -9.84
C VAL A 175 18.39 13.05 -10.11
N ALA A 176 17.64 14.09 -9.78
CA ALA A 176 16.26 14.26 -10.23
C ALA A 176 16.23 15.16 -11.46
N VAL A 177 15.53 14.73 -12.51
CA VAL A 177 15.46 15.41 -13.81
C VAL A 177 14.01 15.71 -14.13
N LYS A 178 13.72 16.98 -14.44
CA LYS A 178 12.44 17.38 -15.01
C LYS A 178 12.48 17.24 -16.52
N ILE A 179 11.56 16.47 -17.07
CA ILE A 179 11.46 16.25 -18.52
C ILE A 179 10.64 17.38 -19.14
N TYR A 180 11.14 17.99 -20.19
CA TYR A 180 10.43 19.01 -20.98
C TYR A 180 10.15 18.54 -22.41
N PHE A 181 10.87 17.53 -22.90
CA PHE A 181 10.60 16.85 -24.17
C PHE A 181 10.69 15.33 -23.93
N TRP A 182 9.62 14.61 -24.21
CA TRP A 182 9.50 13.18 -23.89
C TRP A 182 10.11 12.23 -24.94
N GLY A 183 10.62 12.83 -26.03
CA GLY A 183 11.14 12.05 -27.13
C GLY A 183 10.02 11.45 -28.02
N ASP A 184 10.48 10.79 -29.07
CA ASP A 184 9.66 10.05 -30.00
C ASP A 184 10.41 8.76 -30.44
N ARG A 185 9.99 8.13 -31.54
CA ARG A 185 10.69 6.91 -32.03
C ARG A 185 12.15 7.16 -32.42
N GLU A 186 12.51 8.39 -32.82
CA GLU A 186 13.84 8.76 -33.33
C GLU A 186 14.68 9.52 -32.29
N LYS A 187 14.05 10.31 -31.43
CA LYS A 187 14.72 11.19 -30.48
C LYS A 187 14.58 10.70 -29.06
N LYS A 188 15.67 10.80 -28.28
CA LYS A 188 15.68 10.53 -26.85
C LYS A 188 14.90 11.63 -26.10
N PRO A 189 14.36 11.33 -24.90
CA PRO A 189 13.83 12.35 -24.00
C PRO A 189 14.88 13.38 -23.64
N GLU A 190 14.45 14.64 -23.43
CA GLU A 190 15.31 15.75 -22.98
C GLU A 190 14.78 16.33 -21.67
N GLY A 191 15.69 16.66 -20.77
CA GLY A 191 15.35 17.19 -19.47
C GLY A 191 16.37 18.19 -18.92
N GLU A 192 16.10 18.63 -17.69
CA GLU A 192 17.02 19.42 -16.89
C GLU A 192 17.15 18.82 -15.49
N VAL A 193 18.35 18.80 -14.95
CA VAL A 193 18.58 18.41 -13.56
C VAL A 193 17.91 19.46 -12.66
N VAL A 194 16.95 19.02 -11.83
CA VAL A 194 16.28 19.90 -10.84
C VAL A 194 16.95 19.84 -9.47
N SER A 195 17.53 18.68 -9.12
CA SER A 195 18.35 18.52 -7.92
C SER A 195 19.37 17.39 -8.07
N ILE A 196 20.50 17.53 -7.41
CA ILE A 196 21.44 16.44 -7.15
C ILE A 196 21.03 15.84 -5.82
N ILE A 197 20.71 14.53 -5.81
CA ILE A 197 20.23 13.83 -4.62
C ILE A 197 21.44 13.38 -3.78
N GLY A 198 22.45 12.79 -4.43
CA GLY A 198 23.69 12.38 -3.77
C GLY A 198 24.36 11.18 -4.43
N ASN A 199 25.12 10.43 -3.63
CA ASN A 199 25.80 9.22 -4.06
C ASN A 199 24.85 8.03 -4.05
N PRO A 200 24.72 7.23 -5.13
CA PRO A 200 23.85 6.04 -5.18
C PRO A 200 24.29 4.89 -4.25
N GLN A 201 25.47 4.98 -3.62
CA GLN A 201 25.91 4.02 -2.59
C GLN A 201 25.49 4.45 -1.17
N ASP A 202 24.98 5.65 -0.98
CA ASP A 202 24.46 6.13 0.30
C ASP A 202 22.97 5.79 0.43
N THR A 203 22.60 5.05 1.47
CA THR A 203 21.23 4.57 1.68
C THR A 203 20.25 5.69 1.97
N GLN A 204 20.68 6.79 2.59
CA GLN A 204 19.81 7.98 2.79
C GLN A 204 19.48 8.66 1.46
N THR A 205 20.47 8.70 0.56
CA THR A 205 20.31 9.17 -0.83
C THR A 205 19.31 8.29 -1.58
N LEU A 206 19.45 6.96 -1.46
CA LEU A 206 18.54 6.00 -2.13
C LEU A 206 17.12 6.13 -1.62
N ILE A 207 16.89 6.22 -0.30
CA ILE A 207 15.55 6.41 0.29
C ILE A 207 14.94 7.74 -0.16
N SER A 208 15.72 8.82 -0.20
CA SER A 208 15.25 10.13 -0.72
C SER A 208 14.91 10.05 -2.20
N ALA A 209 15.68 9.30 -2.98
CA ALA A 209 15.42 9.05 -4.40
C ALA A 209 14.12 8.30 -4.64
N LEU A 210 13.79 7.30 -3.79
CA LEU A 210 12.50 6.60 -3.86
C LEU A 210 11.32 7.56 -3.69
N LEU A 211 11.40 8.51 -2.74
CA LEU A 211 10.34 9.50 -2.52
C LEU A 211 10.17 10.39 -3.74
N ILE A 212 11.25 10.95 -4.27
CA ILE A 212 11.23 11.85 -5.42
C ILE A 212 10.70 11.12 -6.66
N ASP A 213 11.15 9.88 -6.91
CA ASP A 213 10.73 9.08 -8.06
C ASP A 213 9.26 8.69 -8.00
N ASN A 214 8.66 8.64 -6.81
CA ASN A 214 7.22 8.43 -6.62
C ASN A 214 6.41 9.72 -6.44
N GLY A 215 7.02 10.89 -6.66
CA GLY A 215 6.35 12.19 -6.57
C GLY A 215 5.97 12.60 -5.15
N ILE A 216 6.54 11.95 -4.13
CA ILE A 216 6.26 12.25 -2.72
C ILE A 216 7.06 13.48 -2.28
N GLN A 217 6.36 14.46 -1.76
CA GLN A 217 6.93 15.68 -1.19
C GLN A 217 6.98 15.55 0.33
N GLU A 218 8.19 15.64 0.92
CA GLU A 218 8.34 15.59 2.37
C GLU A 218 7.76 16.83 3.05
N LYS A 219 7.96 18.00 2.44
CA LYS A 219 7.52 19.29 2.99
C LYS A 219 6.10 19.65 2.54
N PHE A 220 5.38 20.31 3.41
CA PHE A 220 4.09 20.91 3.09
C PHE A 220 4.29 22.26 2.39
N SER A 221 3.30 22.68 1.59
CA SER A 221 3.31 24.00 0.96
C SER A 221 3.22 25.13 2.00
N SER A 222 3.62 26.34 1.61
CA SER A 222 3.52 27.53 2.47
C SER A 222 2.06 27.88 2.79
N GLU A 223 1.14 27.56 1.88
CA GLU A 223 -0.30 27.78 2.03
C GLU A 223 -0.87 26.89 3.14
N VAL A 224 -0.54 25.59 3.10
CA VAL A 224 -0.95 24.63 4.14
C VAL A 224 -0.37 25.01 5.52
N ILE A 225 0.92 25.40 5.57
CA ILE A 225 1.54 25.79 6.84
C ILE A 225 0.87 27.04 7.40
N LYS A 226 0.58 28.06 6.59
CA LYS A 226 -0.15 29.28 7.02
C LYS A 226 -1.56 28.97 7.51
N GLU A 227 -2.24 27.99 6.91
CA GLU A 227 -3.55 27.55 7.38
C GLU A 227 -3.45 26.92 8.75
N VAL A 228 -2.50 25.98 8.93
CA VAL A 228 -2.27 25.29 10.21
C VAL A 228 -1.83 26.25 11.33
N ASP A 229 -1.02 27.27 11.01
CA ASP A 229 -0.59 28.27 12.01
C ASP A 229 -1.76 29.10 12.55
N ARG A 230 -2.84 29.27 11.79
CA ARG A 230 -4.05 29.98 12.19
C ARG A 230 -5.04 29.13 12.99
N ILE A 231 -4.81 27.82 13.09
CA ILE A 231 -5.69 26.97 13.90
C ILE A 231 -5.48 27.31 15.37
N GLU A 232 -6.58 27.73 16.00
CA GLU A 232 -6.62 28.03 17.42
C GLU A 232 -6.51 26.75 18.24
N GLU A 233 -5.77 26.83 19.34
CA GLU A 233 -5.57 25.72 20.28
C GLU A 233 -6.71 25.65 21.32
N ASP A 234 -7.40 26.77 21.56
CA ASP A 234 -8.56 26.84 22.44
C ASP A 234 -9.81 26.29 21.74
N PHE A 235 -10.39 25.27 22.34
CA PHE A 235 -11.64 24.65 21.92
C PHE A 235 -12.72 24.70 23.04
N SER A 236 -12.62 25.65 23.96
CA SER A 236 -13.53 25.76 25.14
C SER A 236 -15.00 25.83 24.74
N GLU A 237 -15.32 26.47 23.60
CA GLU A 237 -16.69 26.57 23.07
C GLU A 237 -17.26 25.21 22.63
N GLU A 238 -16.38 24.27 22.20
CA GLU A 238 -16.79 22.94 21.78
C GLU A 238 -17.14 22.01 22.94
N LEU A 239 -16.63 22.27 24.16
CA LEU A 239 -16.83 21.40 25.32
C LEU A 239 -18.32 21.30 25.72
N GLU A 240 -19.11 22.35 25.50
CA GLU A 240 -20.54 22.36 25.84
C GLU A 240 -21.34 21.36 24.96
N ASN A 241 -20.84 21.07 23.77
CA ASN A 241 -21.51 20.21 22.80
C ASN A 241 -20.98 18.77 22.80
N ARG A 242 -20.08 18.40 23.76
CA ARG A 242 -19.41 17.11 23.79
C ARG A 242 -19.66 16.38 25.11
N LYS A 243 -19.75 15.06 25.06
CA LYS A 243 -19.82 14.21 26.24
C LYS A 243 -18.48 14.26 26.98
N ASP A 244 -18.50 14.64 28.25
CA ASP A 244 -17.30 14.73 29.10
C ASP A 244 -16.93 13.35 29.66
N LEU A 245 -15.84 12.77 29.14
CA LEU A 245 -15.29 11.49 29.57
C LEU A 245 -13.96 11.62 30.32
N ARG A 246 -13.56 12.84 30.72
CA ARG A 246 -12.29 13.12 31.44
C ARG A 246 -12.19 12.44 32.79
N HIS A 247 -13.32 12.02 33.36
CA HIS A 247 -13.36 11.27 34.60
C HIS A 247 -12.97 9.79 34.46
N LEU A 248 -13.05 9.22 33.27
CA LEU A 248 -12.68 7.82 33.00
C LEU A 248 -11.14 7.66 32.97
N ASN A 249 -10.69 6.46 33.32
CA ASN A 249 -9.27 6.10 33.26
C ASN A 249 -8.86 5.64 31.85
N ILE A 250 -9.18 6.46 30.85
CA ILE A 250 -8.83 6.20 29.45
C ILE A 250 -7.31 6.23 29.27
N VAL A 251 -6.75 5.32 28.49
CA VAL A 251 -5.32 5.21 28.19
C VAL A 251 -5.07 5.07 26.70
N THR A 252 -3.91 5.52 26.21
CA THR A 252 -3.38 5.16 24.89
C THR A 252 -2.39 4.02 25.03
N ILE A 253 -2.32 3.09 24.07
CA ILE A 253 -1.39 1.95 24.06
C ILE A 253 -0.77 1.84 22.66
N ASP A 254 0.50 2.24 22.51
CA ASP A 254 1.17 2.38 21.21
C ASP A 254 2.61 1.90 21.25
N GLY A 255 3.30 1.98 20.12
CA GLY A 255 4.74 1.82 20.06
C GLY A 255 5.47 2.93 20.84
N ALA A 256 6.64 2.62 21.39
CA ALA A 256 7.42 3.60 22.17
C ALA A 256 7.77 4.87 21.36
N ASP A 257 7.95 4.72 20.05
CA ASP A 257 8.36 5.79 19.13
C ASP A 257 7.16 6.58 18.53
N ALA A 258 5.91 6.13 18.76
CA ALA A 258 4.70 6.77 18.24
C ALA A 258 4.55 8.19 18.78
N LYS A 259 4.15 9.13 17.92
CA LYS A 259 3.88 10.53 18.26
C LYS A 259 2.48 10.98 17.85
N ASP A 260 1.85 10.23 17.00
CA ASP A 260 0.53 10.41 16.41
C ASP A 260 -0.44 9.40 17.04
N LEU A 261 -0.81 9.67 18.30
CA LEU A 261 -1.69 8.81 19.09
C LEU A 261 -3.14 9.03 18.63
N ASP A 262 -3.61 8.17 17.75
CA ASP A 262 -4.94 8.24 17.13
C ASP A 262 -6.06 7.79 18.08
N ASP A 263 -5.81 6.77 18.92
CA ASP A 263 -6.81 6.05 19.67
C ASP A 263 -6.50 5.96 21.17
N ALA A 264 -7.54 5.98 21.98
CA ALA A 264 -7.50 5.76 23.41
C ALA A 264 -8.68 4.86 23.82
N VAL A 265 -8.44 3.97 24.77
CA VAL A 265 -9.36 2.91 25.14
C VAL A 265 -9.63 2.87 26.63
N TYR A 266 -10.85 2.44 26.96
CA TYR A 266 -11.28 2.14 28.34
C TYR A 266 -12.27 0.97 28.32
N VAL A 267 -12.14 0.08 29.27
CA VAL A 267 -13.06 -1.07 29.45
C VAL A 267 -13.55 -1.11 30.88
N GLU A 268 -14.82 -1.42 31.04
CA GLU A 268 -15.40 -1.74 32.32
C GLU A 268 -16.28 -3.01 32.22
N LYS A 269 -16.26 -3.81 33.29
CA LYS A 269 -17.10 -4.98 33.41
C LYS A 269 -18.49 -4.58 33.89
N THR A 270 -19.53 -5.12 33.25
CA THR A 270 -20.94 -4.86 33.57
C THR A 270 -21.63 -6.15 33.98
N ASP A 271 -22.86 -6.07 34.48
CA ASP A 271 -23.68 -7.25 34.83
C ASP A 271 -23.98 -8.16 33.62
N LEU A 272 -23.98 -7.61 32.40
CA LEU A 272 -24.27 -8.32 31.16
C LEU A 272 -23.00 -8.82 30.44
N GLY A 273 -21.85 -8.27 30.76
CA GLY A 273 -20.58 -8.58 30.12
C GLY A 273 -19.57 -7.44 30.24
N TYR A 274 -19.28 -6.73 29.15
CA TYR A 274 -18.28 -5.68 29.12
C TYR A 274 -18.77 -4.47 28.33
N LYS A 275 -18.33 -3.30 28.75
CA LYS A 275 -18.49 -2.06 28.00
C LYS A 275 -17.12 -1.56 27.58
N LEU A 276 -16.93 -1.37 26.28
CA LEU A 276 -15.72 -0.86 25.64
C LEU A 276 -15.97 0.57 25.16
N TYR A 277 -15.05 1.45 25.48
CA TYR A 277 -14.98 2.80 24.94
C TYR A 277 -13.75 2.91 24.03
N VAL A 278 -13.98 3.25 22.77
CA VAL A 278 -12.91 3.54 21.79
C VAL A 278 -13.04 5.00 21.41
N SER A 279 -12.11 5.82 21.89
CA SER A 279 -12.07 7.27 21.66
C SER A 279 -11.00 7.60 20.64
N ILE A 280 -11.40 8.12 19.48
CA ILE A 280 -10.52 8.44 18.35
C ILE A 280 -10.38 9.94 18.22
N ALA A 281 -9.17 10.44 17.99
CA ALA A 281 -8.88 11.85 17.77
C ALA A 281 -9.81 12.48 16.73
N ASP A 282 -10.52 13.56 17.08
CA ASP A 282 -11.42 14.26 16.15
C ASP A 282 -10.63 15.19 15.22
N VAL A 283 -9.91 14.57 14.27
CA VAL A 283 -9.15 15.29 13.24
C VAL A 283 -10.07 16.13 12.36
N SER A 284 -11.34 15.73 12.21
CA SER A 284 -12.33 16.43 11.39
C SER A 284 -12.73 17.81 11.98
N TYR A 285 -12.48 18.01 13.26
CA TYR A 285 -12.62 19.33 13.90
C TYR A 285 -11.60 20.32 13.33
N TYR A 286 -10.37 19.91 13.14
CA TYR A 286 -9.27 20.76 12.67
C TYR A 286 -9.15 20.81 11.15
N VAL A 287 -9.35 19.68 10.46
CA VAL A 287 -9.21 19.57 8.99
C VAL A 287 -10.57 19.67 8.33
N LYS A 288 -10.95 20.90 7.93
CA LYS A 288 -12.27 21.17 7.34
C LYS A 288 -12.28 20.79 5.86
N GLU A 289 -13.42 20.25 5.40
CA GLU A 289 -13.61 19.83 4.00
C GLU A 289 -13.41 20.99 3.02
N GLY A 290 -12.56 20.79 2.01
CA GLY A 290 -12.33 21.71 0.90
C GLY A 290 -11.31 22.82 1.18
N THR A 291 -10.59 22.78 2.30
CA THR A 291 -9.48 23.70 2.60
C THR A 291 -8.19 23.24 1.89
N GLU A 292 -7.13 24.05 1.90
CA GLU A 292 -5.82 23.69 1.38
C GLU A 292 -5.23 22.51 2.15
N LEU A 293 -5.42 22.48 3.47
CA LEU A 293 -5.02 21.38 4.34
C LEU A 293 -5.73 20.07 3.98
N ASP A 294 -7.04 20.11 3.75
CA ASP A 294 -7.82 18.96 3.30
C ASP A 294 -7.40 18.45 1.93
N THR A 295 -7.14 19.37 1.02
CA THR A 295 -6.66 19.07 -0.34
C THR A 295 -5.29 18.37 -0.31
N GLU A 296 -4.37 18.84 0.53
CA GLU A 296 -3.07 18.21 0.71
C GLU A 296 -3.18 16.86 1.42
N ALA A 297 -4.04 16.73 2.44
CA ALA A 297 -4.31 15.45 3.11
C ALA A 297 -4.86 14.40 2.14
N LEU A 298 -5.81 14.77 1.27
CA LEU A 298 -6.33 13.89 0.21
C LEU A 298 -5.23 13.50 -0.79
N LYS A 299 -4.40 14.46 -1.21
CA LYS A 299 -3.29 14.23 -2.14
C LYS A 299 -2.28 13.22 -1.57
N ARG A 300 -1.98 13.30 -0.28
CA ARG A 300 -1.12 12.34 0.42
C ARG A 300 -1.82 11.01 0.66
N GLY A 301 -3.11 11.03 0.96
CA GLY A 301 -3.98 9.89 1.22
C GLY A 301 -3.70 9.17 2.54
N ASN A 302 -2.44 9.04 2.91
CA ASN A 302 -1.97 8.43 4.17
C ASN A 302 -0.55 8.91 4.55
N SER A 303 -0.16 8.67 5.81
CA SER A 303 1.24 8.78 6.23
C SER A 303 2.04 7.61 5.68
N ILE A 304 3.36 7.79 5.47
CA ILE A 304 4.30 6.78 4.97
C ILE A 304 5.36 6.55 6.05
N TYR A 305 5.51 5.29 6.51
CA TYR A 305 6.41 4.92 7.60
C TYR A 305 7.68 4.27 7.04
N LEU A 306 8.63 5.10 6.58
CA LEU A 306 9.92 4.60 6.10
C LEU A 306 10.76 4.07 7.28
N VAL A 307 11.73 3.23 6.96
CA VAL A 307 12.62 2.63 7.97
C VAL A 307 13.37 3.65 8.83
N ASP A 308 13.59 4.88 8.33
CA ASP A 308 14.40 5.92 8.98
C ASP A 308 13.63 7.20 9.36
N ARG A 309 12.39 7.36 8.88
CA ARG A 309 11.55 8.56 9.10
C ARG A 309 10.10 8.33 8.69
N VAL A 310 9.22 9.20 9.20
CA VAL A 310 7.81 9.24 8.81
C VAL A 310 7.54 10.46 7.93
N ILE A 311 6.86 10.25 6.80
CA ILE A 311 6.28 11.31 5.96
C ILE A 311 4.81 11.43 6.35
N PRO A 312 4.42 12.42 7.15
CA PRO A 312 3.09 12.47 7.71
C PRO A 312 2.04 12.97 6.71
N MET A 313 0.80 12.47 6.82
CA MET A 313 -0.34 12.98 6.07
C MET A 313 -0.69 14.42 6.46
N LEU A 314 -0.59 14.74 7.72
CA LEU A 314 -0.89 16.05 8.30
C LEU A 314 0.37 16.72 8.87
N PRO A 315 0.49 18.07 8.86
CA PRO A 315 1.57 18.77 9.53
C PRO A 315 1.73 18.40 11.00
N ARG A 316 2.97 18.38 11.50
CA ARG A 316 3.29 17.91 12.87
C ARG A 316 2.58 18.67 14.00
N LYS A 317 2.23 19.95 13.79
CA LYS A 317 1.41 20.70 14.75
C LYS A 317 0.06 20.00 14.99
N LEU A 318 -0.51 19.37 13.95
CA LEU A 318 -1.73 18.57 14.06
C LEU A 318 -1.42 17.15 14.50
N SER A 319 -0.60 16.41 13.71
CA SER A 319 -0.42 14.97 13.93
C SER A 319 0.23 14.60 15.26
N ASN A 320 1.13 15.46 15.80
CA ASN A 320 1.87 15.14 17.01
C ASN A 320 1.41 15.92 18.24
N ASN A 321 0.58 16.98 18.03
CA ASN A 321 0.15 17.86 19.12
C ASN A 321 -1.37 17.96 19.17
N LEU A 322 -2.02 18.82 18.35
CA LEU A 322 -3.44 19.15 18.51
C LEU A 322 -4.35 17.92 18.42
N CYS A 323 -4.10 17.03 17.45
CA CYS A 323 -4.88 15.81 17.27
C CYS A 323 -4.39 14.65 18.14
N SER A 324 -3.08 14.54 18.41
CA SER A 324 -2.52 13.42 19.18
C SER A 324 -3.07 13.37 20.60
N LEU A 325 -3.54 12.21 21.04
CA LEU A 325 -4.15 11.99 22.36
C LEU A 325 -3.10 11.91 23.48
N ASN A 326 -2.26 12.96 23.56
CA ASN A 326 -1.21 13.07 24.56
C ASN A 326 -1.76 12.95 25.99
N PRO A 327 -1.02 12.31 26.92
CA PRO A 327 -1.49 12.12 28.28
C PRO A 327 -1.61 13.45 29.04
N HIS A 328 -2.60 13.51 29.92
CA HIS A 328 -2.90 14.66 30.83
C HIS A 328 -3.36 15.94 30.12
N GLU A 329 -3.64 15.89 28.82
CA GLU A 329 -4.21 16.99 28.03
C GLU A 329 -5.67 16.72 27.71
N ASP A 330 -6.50 17.78 27.70
CA ASP A 330 -7.86 17.67 27.19
C ASP A 330 -7.83 17.55 25.68
N LYS A 331 -8.49 16.54 25.11
CA LYS A 331 -8.49 16.24 23.65
C LYS A 331 -9.90 16.00 23.15
N LEU A 332 -10.17 16.56 21.97
CA LEU A 332 -11.42 16.34 21.26
C LEU A 332 -11.41 14.98 20.57
N THR A 333 -12.45 14.20 20.77
CA THR A 333 -12.55 12.84 20.22
C THR A 333 -13.95 12.55 19.66
N PHE A 334 -14.03 11.54 18.79
CA PHE A 334 -15.22 10.73 18.58
C PHE A 334 -15.10 9.47 19.39
N THR A 335 -16.08 9.18 20.24
CA THR A 335 -16.13 7.95 21.01
C THR A 335 -17.20 7.02 20.49
N VAL A 336 -16.81 5.77 20.32
CA VAL A 336 -17.70 4.62 20.09
C VAL A 336 -17.75 3.83 21.38
N GLU A 337 -18.95 3.72 21.94
CA GLU A 337 -19.26 2.93 23.14
C GLU A 337 -19.91 1.62 22.68
N ILE A 338 -19.39 0.47 23.10
CA ILE A 338 -19.85 -0.84 22.64
C ILE A 338 -20.13 -1.71 23.86
N ASP A 339 -21.37 -2.19 23.97
CA ASP A 339 -21.76 -3.15 24.98
C ASP A 339 -21.66 -4.58 24.44
N PHE A 340 -20.89 -5.42 25.11
CA PHE A 340 -20.74 -6.84 24.81
C PHE A 340 -21.41 -7.69 25.87
N ASP A 341 -22.08 -8.78 25.43
CA ASP A 341 -22.46 -9.84 26.35
C ASP A 341 -21.23 -10.69 26.75
N ALA A 342 -21.41 -11.59 27.71
CA ALA A 342 -20.34 -12.49 28.17
C ALA A 342 -19.79 -13.44 27.10
N ARG A 343 -20.44 -13.52 25.93
CA ARG A 343 -20.00 -14.34 24.78
C ARG A 343 -19.34 -13.53 23.68
N GLY A 344 -19.22 -12.20 23.87
CA GLY A 344 -18.63 -11.27 22.88
C GLY A 344 -19.59 -10.86 21.75
N LYS A 345 -20.88 -11.03 21.92
CA LYS A 345 -21.87 -10.49 20.98
C LYS A 345 -22.14 -9.02 21.37
N VAL A 346 -22.08 -8.12 20.39
CA VAL A 346 -22.51 -6.74 20.56
C VAL A 346 -24.02 -6.71 20.83
N ILE A 347 -24.42 -6.11 21.96
CA ILE A 347 -25.81 -5.97 22.42
C ILE A 347 -26.29 -4.53 22.44
N GLY A 348 -25.37 -3.58 22.33
CA GLY A 348 -25.63 -2.14 22.24
C GLY A 348 -24.43 -1.38 21.74
N ASN A 349 -24.64 -0.21 21.19
CA ASN A 349 -23.59 0.72 20.86
C ASN A 349 -24.11 2.17 20.86
N ASP A 350 -23.21 3.14 21.11
CA ASP A 350 -23.50 4.56 21.03
C ASP A 350 -22.33 5.31 20.38
N PHE A 351 -22.60 6.43 19.71
CA PHE A 351 -21.65 7.23 18.96
C PHE A 351 -21.84 8.70 19.25
N TYR A 352 -20.80 9.34 19.72
CA TYR A 352 -20.88 10.76 20.07
C TYR A 352 -19.52 11.46 20.00
N LYS A 353 -19.58 12.77 19.83
CA LYS A 353 -18.42 13.64 20.06
C LYS A 353 -18.17 13.75 21.56
N SER A 354 -16.90 13.64 21.95
CA SER A 354 -16.50 13.64 23.36
C SER A 354 -15.26 14.49 23.60
N VAL A 355 -14.99 14.75 24.88
CA VAL A 355 -13.70 15.22 25.36
C VAL A 355 -13.14 14.20 26.32
N ILE A 356 -11.87 13.87 26.16
CA ILE A 356 -11.15 12.96 27.04
C ILE A 356 -9.91 13.63 27.62
N LYS A 357 -9.36 13.00 28.66
CA LYS A 357 -8.03 13.28 29.21
C LYS A 357 -7.35 11.94 29.46
N SER A 358 -6.48 11.51 28.56
CA SER A 358 -5.73 10.26 28.71
C SER A 358 -4.93 10.28 30.02
N LYS A 359 -5.05 9.23 30.82
CA LYS A 359 -4.36 9.14 32.12
C LYS A 359 -2.92 8.70 31.97
N TYR A 360 -2.66 7.78 31.06
CA TYR A 360 -1.34 7.23 30.81
C TYR A 360 -1.14 7.00 29.29
N ARG A 361 0.05 7.33 28.82
CA ARG A 361 0.57 6.83 27.56
C ARG A 361 1.30 5.52 27.84
N MET A 362 0.68 4.41 27.50
CA MET A 362 1.26 3.07 27.64
C MET A 362 2.03 2.68 26.38
N THR A 363 3.01 1.80 26.54
CA THR A 363 3.64 1.14 25.40
C THR A 363 3.19 -0.30 25.32
N TYR A 364 3.15 -0.87 24.10
CA TYR A 364 2.90 -2.30 23.92
C TYR A 364 3.83 -3.14 24.79
N THR A 365 5.10 -2.77 24.86
CA THR A 365 6.12 -3.46 25.67
C THR A 365 5.75 -3.47 27.15
N ASP A 366 5.34 -2.33 27.73
CA ASP A 366 4.99 -2.26 29.14
C ASP A 366 3.70 -3.04 29.44
N VAL A 367 2.70 -2.94 28.57
CA VAL A 367 1.44 -3.67 28.76
C VAL A 367 1.65 -5.19 28.62
N ASN A 368 2.47 -5.65 27.68
CA ASN A 368 2.82 -7.07 27.57
C ASN A 368 3.52 -7.57 28.84
N LYS A 369 4.46 -6.81 29.40
CA LYS A 369 5.13 -7.17 30.66
C LYS A 369 4.16 -7.19 31.86
N ILE A 370 3.17 -6.27 31.90
CA ILE A 370 2.10 -6.31 32.90
C ILE A 370 1.32 -7.62 32.79
N PHE A 371 0.98 -8.08 31.57
CA PHE A 371 0.30 -9.35 31.35
C PHE A 371 1.17 -10.57 31.73
N GLU A 372 2.48 -10.45 31.63
CA GLU A 372 3.46 -11.46 32.05
C GLU A 372 3.72 -11.46 33.57
N GLY A 373 3.19 -10.46 34.31
CA GLY A 373 3.27 -10.41 35.76
C GLY A 373 4.44 -9.60 36.31
N ASP A 374 4.96 -8.62 35.59
CA ASP A 374 6.01 -7.68 36.05
C ASP A 374 5.49 -6.85 37.24
N GLU A 375 5.96 -7.19 38.43
CA GLU A 375 5.48 -6.59 39.70
C GLU A 375 5.74 -5.08 39.77
N GLU A 376 6.89 -4.59 39.24
CA GLU A 376 7.25 -3.18 39.26
C GLU A 376 6.27 -2.35 38.40
N LEU A 377 5.97 -2.84 37.19
CA LEU A 377 5.02 -2.16 36.30
C LEU A 377 3.60 -2.27 36.82
N ILE A 378 3.21 -3.39 37.45
CA ILE A 378 1.90 -3.56 38.09
C ILE A 378 1.72 -2.56 39.22
N GLU A 379 2.74 -2.38 40.09
CA GLU A 379 2.69 -1.39 41.18
C GLU A 379 2.62 0.04 40.62
N LYS A 380 3.46 0.37 39.64
CA LYS A 380 3.50 1.69 38.99
C LYS A 380 2.15 2.08 38.37
N TYR A 381 1.49 1.13 37.70
CA TYR A 381 0.22 1.35 37.02
C TYR A 381 -0.99 0.76 37.79
N SER A 382 -0.84 0.57 39.09
CA SER A 382 -1.90 0.02 39.97
C SER A 382 -3.29 0.64 39.80
N PRO A 383 -3.47 1.97 39.53
CA PRO A 383 -4.79 2.55 39.33
C PRO A 383 -5.54 2.03 38.09
N VAL A 384 -4.83 1.49 37.13
CA VAL A 384 -5.39 0.97 35.83
C VAL A 384 -5.16 -0.52 35.63
N HIS A 385 -4.47 -1.20 36.53
CA HIS A 385 -4.12 -2.63 36.40
C HIS A 385 -5.36 -3.53 36.26
N LYS A 386 -6.41 -3.28 37.08
CA LYS A 386 -7.67 -4.02 36.98
C LYS A 386 -8.29 -3.89 35.59
N MET A 387 -8.27 -2.68 35.02
CA MET A 387 -8.78 -2.41 33.68
C MET A 387 -8.00 -3.18 32.61
N PHE A 388 -6.67 -3.29 32.72
CA PHE A 388 -5.87 -4.10 31.78
C PHE A 388 -6.25 -5.57 31.83
N THR A 389 -6.55 -6.13 33.02
CA THR A 389 -7.05 -7.49 33.13
C THR A 389 -8.39 -7.65 32.42
N GLU A 390 -9.33 -6.71 32.64
CA GLU A 390 -10.64 -6.70 31.97
C GLU A 390 -10.53 -6.50 30.44
N MET A 391 -9.59 -5.69 29.98
CA MET A 391 -9.27 -5.51 28.57
C MET A 391 -8.77 -6.82 27.93
N LEU A 392 -7.87 -7.54 28.59
CA LEU A 392 -7.34 -8.80 28.11
C LEU A 392 -8.44 -9.88 28.03
N GLU A 393 -9.29 -9.97 29.07
CA GLU A 393 -10.46 -10.85 29.08
C GLU A 393 -11.38 -10.57 27.89
N LEU A 394 -11.74 -9.30 27.67
CA LEU A 394 -12.61 -8.87 26.57
C LEU A 394 -11.98 -9.15 25.20
N SER A 395 -10.68 -8.83 25.02
CA SER A 395 -9.96 -9.11 23.77
C SER A 395 -10.01 -10.60 23.40
N HIS A 396 -9.76 -11.49 24.39
CA HIS A 396 -9.87 -12.93 24.16
C HIS A 396 -11.29 -13.36 23.75
N ILE A 397 -12.33 -12.77 24.35
CA ILE A 397 -13.72 -13.05 24.02
C ILE A 397 -14.04 -12.60 22.57
N ILE A 398 -13.62 -11.37 22.20
CA ILE A 398 -13.80 -10.82 20.85
C ILE A 398 -13.05 -11.69 19.83
N ARG A 399 -11.79 -12.03 20.10
CA ARG A 399 -10.92 -12.86 19.24
C ARG A 399 -11.53 -14.24 19.02
N ASN A 400 -12.04 -14.89 20.06
CA ASN A 400 -12.74 -16.15 19.94
C ASN A 400 -14.02 -16.04 19.09
N THR A 401 -14.70 -14.91 19.14
CA THR A 401 -15.90 -14.65 18.32
C THR A 401 -15.53 -14.43 16.85
N LYS A 402 -14.48 -13.64 16.57
CA LYS A 402 -13.88 -13.47 15.22
C LYS A 402 -13.45 -14.83 14.65
N LYS A 403 -12.76 -15.64 15.44
CA LYS A 403 -12.31 -17.00 15.06
C LYS A 403 -13.47 -17.91 14.69
N ARG A 404 -14.54 -17.96 15.52
CA ARG A 404 -15.77 -18.74 15.23
C ARG A 404 -16.48 -18.28 13.97
N ARG A 405 -16.40 -16.97 13.64
CA ARG A 405 -16.92 -16.39 12.41
C ARG A 405 -16.05 -16.77 11.19
N GLY A 406 -14.82 -17.24 11.41
CA GLY A 406 -13.89 -17.67 10.37
C GLY A 406 -12.93 -16.57 9.91
N SER A 407 -12.71 -15.53 10.72
CA SER A 407 -11.67 -14.52 10.43
C SER A 407 -10.32 -15.20 10.25
N ILE A 408 -9.61 -14.82 9.19
CA ILE A 408 -8.28 -15.33 8.89
C ILE A 408 -7.27 -14.53 9.69
N ASP A 409 -6.43 -15.21 10.46
CA ASP A 409 -5.31 -14.61 11.19
C ASP A 409 -4.01 -15.28 10.78
N PHE A 410 -3.10 -14.48 10.17
CA PHE A 410 -1.78 -14.94 9.76
C PHE A 410 -0.77 -14.58 10.84
N GLU A 411 -0.17 -15.57 11.46
CA GLU A 411 0.99 -15.40 12.34
C GLU A 411 2.27 -15.44 11.49
N LEU A 412 2.55 -14.35 10.79
CA LEU A 412 3.79 -14.19 10.04
C LEU A 412 4.72 -13.25 10.82
N PRO A 413 5.99 -13.64 11.04
CA PRO A 413 6.95 -12.79 11.70
C PRO A 413 7.29 -11.56 10.87
N GLU A 414 7.44 -10.41 11.50
CA GLU A 414 7.84 -9.16 10.87
C GLU A 414 9.28 -8.82 11.22
N ILE A 415 10.04 -8.39 10.21
CA ILE A 415 11.41 -7.89 10.42
C ILE A 415 11.35 -6.43 10.86
N LYS A 416 11.96 -6.13 12.00
CA LYS A 416 12.22 -4.76 12.44
C LYS A 416 13.70 -4.44 12.29
N VAL A 417 14.02 -3.47 11.46
CA VAL A 417 15.38 -2.92 11.32
C VAL A 417 15.59 -1.85 12.39
N VAL A 418 16.54 -2.08 13.29
CA VAL A 418 16.91 -1.11 14.31
C VAL A 418 18.12 -0.34 13.83
N LEU A 419 17.98 1.00 13.73
CA LEU A 419 19.03 1.91 13.30
C LEU A 419 19.76 2.53 14.48
N ASP A 420 21.03 2.90 14.27
CA ASP A 420 21.79 3.73 15.20
C ASP A 420 21.54 5.24 14.98
N GLU A 421 22.23 6.10 15.71
CA GLU A 421 22.13 7.57 15.62
C GLU A 421 22.53 8.12 14.25
N ASN A 422 23.39 7.38 13.51
CA ASN A 422 23.83 7.71 12.15
C ASN A 422 22.91 7.13 11.07
N LYS A 423 21.79 6.47 11.51
CA LYS A 423 20.84 5.77 10.65
C LYS A 423 21.44 4.55 9.92
N LEU A 424 22.55 3.99 10.42
CA LEU A 424 23.08 2.72 9.97
C LEU A 424 22.38 1.58 10.69
N VAL A 425 22.35 0.39 10.08
CA VAL A 425 21.68 -0.78 10.68
C VAL A 425 22.49 -1.29 11.85
N LYS A 426 21.96 -1.15 13.07
CA LYS A 426 22.54 -1.66 14.30
C LYS A 426 22.28 -3.16 14.48
N LYS A 427 21.03 -3.58 14.28
CA LYS A 427 20.57 -4.97 14.35
C LYS A 427 19.26 -5.18 13.63
N ILE A 428 18.96 -6.43 13.34
CA ILE A 428 17.68 -6.88 12.81
C ILE A 428 17.00 -7.70 13.90
N GLU A 429 15.76 -7.36 14.21
CA GLU A 429 14.93 -8.06 15.18
C GLU A 429 13.75 -8.70 14.46
N VAL A 430 13.35 -9.86 14.91
CA VAL A 430 12.08 -10.47 14.53
C VAL A 430 11.06 -10.01 15.56
N ARG A 431 10.02 -9.31 15.10
CA ARG A 431 8.94 -8.84 15.95
C ARG A 431 7.79 -9.82 15.91
N GLU A 432 7.44 -10.35 17.05
CA GLU A 432 6.21 -11.08 17.26
C GLU A 432 5.14 -10.14 17.85
N ARG A 433 3.90 -10.30 17.41
CA ARG A 433 2.77 -9.54 17.96
C ARG A 433 2.41 -10.11 19.33
N GLY A 434 2.61 -9.32 20.39
CA GLY A 434 2.20 -9.65 21.76
C GLY A 434 0.70 -9.52 22.00
N GLU A 435 0.26 -9.84 23.21
CA GLU A 435 -1.17 -9.74 23.58
C GLU A 435 -1.67 -8.30 23.59
N ALA A 436 -0.81 -7.31 23.90
CA ALA A 436 -1.19 -5.90 23.90
C ALA A 436 -1.49 -5.39 22.46
N GLU A 437 -0.67 -5.78 21.47
CA GLU A 437 -0.92 -5.45 20.06
C GLU A 437 -2.21 -6.08 19.56
N LYS A 438 -2.43 -7.37 19.87
CA LYS A 438 -3.64 -8.12 19.50
C LYS A 438 -4.90 -7.54 20.16
N LEU A 439 -4.78 -7.07 21.40
CA LEU A 439 -5.86 -6.43 22.17
C LEU A 439 -6.32 -5.13 21.49
N ILE A 440 -5.39 -4.25 21.15
CA ILE A 440 -5.72 -2.99 20.47
C ILE A 440 -6.31 -3.28 19.08
N GLU A 441 -5.74 -4.22 18.32
CA GLU A 441 -6.30 -4.65 17.04
C GLU A 441 -7.76 -5.13 17.18
N ASP A 442 -8.07 -5.99 18.20
CA ASP A 442 -9.41 -6.49 18.43
C ASP A 442 -10.41 -5.37 18.71
N PHE A 443 -10.01 -4.36 19.51
CA PHE A 443 -10.85 -3.21 19.85
C PHE A 443 -11.06 -2.29 18.66
N MET A 444 -10.00 -2.04 17.86
CA MET A 444 -10.09 -1.20 16.66
C MET A 444 -10.96 -1.87 15.58
N VAL A 445 -10.83 -3.18 15.39
CA VAL A 445 -11.69 -3.93 14.47
C VAL A 445 -13.15 -3.87 14.92
N ALA A 446 -13.43 -4.05 16.22
CA ALA A 446 -14.79 -3.94 16.75
C ALA A 446 -15.39 -2.55 16.52
N ALA A 447 -14.64 -1.47 16.79
CA ALA A 447 -15.09 -0.10 16.54
C ALA A 447 -15.34 0.16 15.04
N ASN A 448 -14.44 -0.29 14.17
CA ASN A 448 -14.59 -0.17 12.72
C ASN A 448 -15.85 -0.90 12.21
N GLU A 449 -16.15 -2.10 12.72
CA GLU A 449 -17.33 -2.88 12.35
C GLU A 449 -18.62 -2.19 12.75
N VAL A 450 -18.76 -1.70 14.00
CA VAL A 450 -20.01 -1.06 14.46
C VAL A 450 -20.24 0.30 13.78
N VAL A 451 -19.19 1.07 13.48
CA VAL A 451 -19.31 2.31 12.69
C VAL A 451 -19.73 1.99 11.25
N ALA A 452 -19.15 0.95 10.64
CA ALA A 452 -19.52 0.53 9.30
C ALA A 452 -20.99 0.10 9.22
N GLU A 453 -21.44 -0.69 10.19
CA GLU A 453 -22.82 -1.17 10.27
C GLU A 453 -23.81 -0.03 10.46
N LYS A 454 -23.52 0.93 11.36
CA LYS A 454 -24.34 2.14 11.54
C LYS A 454 -24.51 2.93 10.25
N LEU A 455 -23.39 3.31 9.59
CA LEU A 455 -23.45 4.13 8.39
C LEU A 455 -24.15 3.39 7.24
N PHE A 456 -24.01 2.05 7.16
CA PHE A 456 -24.68 1.24 6.18
C PHE A 456 -26.20 1.26 6.36
N TRP A 457 -26.70 0.96 7.57
CA TRP A 457 -28.15 0.86 7.84
C TRP A 457 -28.84 2.23 7.85
N GLU A 458 -28.12 3.31 8.15
CA GLU A 458 -28.63 4.69 8.05
C GLU A 458 -28.51 5.25 6.60
N GLU A 459 -28.01 4.45 5.66
CA GLU A 459 -27.79 4.85 4.27
C GLU A 459 -26.94 6.12 4.14
N ILE A 460 -25.96 6.29 5.04
CA ILE A 460 -25.00 7.39 5.02
C ILE A 460 -23.84 7.02 4.08
N PRO A 461 -23.50 7.88 3.09
CA PRO A 461 -22.33 7.64 2.25
C PRO A 461 -21.07 7.46 3.07
N ALA A 462 -20.32 6.39 2.79
CA ALA A 462 -19.06 6.10 3.47
C ALA A 462 -18.02 5.52 2.51
N ILE A 463 -16.76 5.57 2.93
CA ILE A 463 -15.67 4.85 2.28
C ILE A 463 -15.44 3.57 3.08
N TYR A 464 -15.78 2.44 2.46
CA TYR A 464 -15.60 1.12 3.05
C TYR A 464 -14.21 0.56 2.75
N ARG A 465 -13.69 -0.28 3.66
CA ARG A 465 -12.53 -1.13 3.42
C ARG A 465 -13.02 -2.50 2.99
N VAL A 466 -12.87 -2.80 1.72
CA VAL A 466 -13.40 -4.03 1.12
C VAL A 466 -12.29 -5.01 0.81
N HIS A 467 -12.56 -6.28 1.04
CA HIS A 467 -11.70 -7.40 0.67
C HIS A 467 -12.56 -8.45 0.02
N GLU A 468 -12.49 -8.51 -1.30
CA GLU A 468 -13.33 -9.38 -2.12
C GLU A 468 -12.88 -10.84 -1.99
N ASP A 469 -13.76 -11.75 -2.36
CA ASP A 469 -13.47 -13.18 -2.36
C ASP A 469 -12.30 -13.48 -3.32
N PRO A 470 -11.45 -14.45 -2.98
CA PRO A 470 -10.36 -14.85 -3.86
C PRO A 470 -10.90 -15.47 -5.16
N GLU A 471 -10.20 -15.24 -6.26
CA GLU A 471 -10.56 -15.78 -7.57
C GLU A 471 -10.48 -17.32 -7.58
N LYS A 472 -11.52 -17.98 -8.08
CA LYS A 472 -11.58 -19.46 -8.14
C LYS A 472 -10.34 -20.06 -8.84
N ALA A 473 -9.85 -19.43 -9.90
CA ALA A 473 -8.65 -19.87 -10.60
C ALA A 473 -7.40 -19.86 -9.69
N LYS A 474 -7.22 -18.81 -8.88
CA LYS A 474 -6.10 -18.74 -7.93
C LYS A 474 -6.23 -19.80 -6.83
N ILE A 475 -7.46 -20.10 -6.38
CA ILE A 475 -7.69 -21.16 -5.39
C ILE A 475 -7.44 -22.55 -5.97
N SER A 476 -7.73 -22.77 -7.25
CA SER A 476 -7.37 -24.03 -7.91
C SER A 476 -5.86 -24.26 -7.90
N VAL A 477 -5.07 -23.25 -8.28
CA VAL A 477 -3.59 -23.29 -8.23
C VAL A 477 -3.08 -23.44 -6.79
N LEU A 478 -3.72 -22.76 -5.82
CA LEU A 478 -3.40 -22.93 -4.40
C LEU A 478 -3.64 -24.38 -3.96
N ASN A 479 -4.74 -25.00 -4.35
CA ASN A 479 -5.06 -26.40 -4.03
C ASN A 479 -4.03 -27.39 -4.58
N GLU A 480 -3.50 -27.17 -5.79
CA GLU A 480 -2.41 -27.98 -6.33
C GLU A 480 -1.17 -27.93 -5.44
N SER A 481 -0.86 -26.73 -4.91
CA SER A 481 0.26 -26.55 -3.99
C SER A 481 -0.01 -27.16 -2.60
N LEU A 482 -1.22 -26.96 -2.04
CA LEU A 482 -1.63 -27.48 -0.73
C LEU A 482 -1.72 -29.01 -0.72
N ALA A 483 -2.12 -29.62 -1.84
CA ALA A 483 -2.24 -31.08 -1.96
C ALA A 483 -0.93 -31.81 -1.67
N LYS A 484 0.23 -31.20 -1.96
CA LYS A 484 1.56 -31.74 -1.66
C LYS A 484 1.82 -31.90 -0.16
N PHE A 485 1.15 -31.09 0.65
CA PHE A 485 1.21 -31.12 2.11
C PHE A 485 0.00 -31.86 2.71
N GLY A 486 -0.87 -32.45 1.88
CA GLY A 486 -2.06 -33.18 2.33
C GLY A 486 -3.25 -32.29 2.70
N TYR A 487 -3.23 -31.01 2.31
CA TYR A 487 -4.33 -30.06 2.57
C TYR A 487 -5.09 -29.74 1.29
N TYR A 488 -6.37 -29.39 1.44
CA TYR A 488 -7.23 -29.09 0.31
C TYR A 488 -8.44 -28.22 0.72
N ILE A 489 -8.74 -27.18 -0.05
CA ILE A 489 -9.93 -26.35 0.12
C ILE A 489 -11.06 -26.92 -0.75
N LYS A 490 -12.09 -27.45 -0.09
CA LYS A 490 -13.24 -28.08 -0.76
C LYS A 490 -14.32 -27.06 -1.08
N ASN A 491 -15.16 -27.39 -2.08
CA ASN A 491 -16.35 -26.62 -2.46
C ASN A 491 -16.02 -25.16 -2.82
N LEU A 492 -15.43 -24.96 -4.00
CA LEU A 492 -14.99 -23.65 -4.52
C LEU A 492 -16.17 -22.74 -4.91
N GLU A 493 -17.39 -23.28 -4.99
CA GLU A 493 -18.61 -22.49 -5.28
C GLU A 493 -19.09 -21.70 -4.06
N ASP A 494 -18.77 -22.17 -2.86
CA ASP A 494 -19.13 -21.55 -1.59
C ASP A 494 -17.85 -21.34 -0.77
N LEU A 495 -17.07 -20.34 -1.17
CA LEU A 495 -15.85 -19.98 -0.47
C LEU A 495 -16.20 -19.20 0.81
N HIS A 496 -15.73 -19.73 1.94
CA HIS A 496 -15.85 -19.08 3.24
C HIS A 496 -14.47 -18.96 3.87
N PRO A 497 -14.09 -17.81 4.46
CA PRO A 497 -12.74 -17.58 5.01
C PRO A 497 -12.36 -18.61 6.09
N GLY A 498 -13.31 -19.15 6.86
CA GLY A 498 -13.06 -20.19 7.84
C GLY A 498 -12.46 -21.49 7.27
N LYS A 499 -12.58 -21.76 5.96
CA LYS A 499 -11.91 -22.91 5.34
C LYS A 499 -10.39 -22.71 5.29
N PHE A 500 -9.96 -21.48 5.05
CA PHE A 500 -8.55 -21.10 5.06
C PHE A 500 -8.02 -21.07 6.49
N GLN A 501 -8.77 -20.46 7.42
CA GLN A 501 -8.41 -20.41 8.83
C GLN A 501 -8.20 -21.82 9.42
N THR A 502 -9.05 -22.79 9.05
CA THR A 502 -8.88 -24.19 9.49
C THR A 502 -7.57 -24.81 9.03
N ILE A 503 -7.06 -24.45 7.82
CA ILE A 503 -5.76 -24.93 7.33
C ILE A 503 -4.65 -24.24 8.09
N ILE A 504 -4.73 -22.92 8.27
CA ILE A 504 -3.75 -22.12 9.02
C ILE A 504 -3.59 -22.69 10.42
N GLU A 505 -4.68 -22.91 11.15
CA GLU A 505 -4.63 -23.48 12.51
C GLU A 505 -3.99 -24.87 12.57
N LYS A 506 -4.26 -25.73 11.59
CA LYS A 506 -3.68 -27.07 11.53
C LYS A 506 -2.19 -27.07 11.20
N THR A 507 -1.70 -26.01 10.60
CA THR A 507 -0.32 -25.90 10.13
C THR A 507 0.54 -24.95 10.98
N THR A 508 -0.07 -24.19 11.88
CA THR A 508 0.65 -23.35 12.85
C THR A 508 1.58 -24.21 13.71
N GLY A 509 2.84 -23.81 13.80
CA GLY A 509 3.90 -24.54 14.52
C GLY A 509 4.50 -25.73 13.78
N LEU A 510 3.98 -26.08 12.59
CA LEU A 510 4.60 -27.11 11.74
C LEU A 510 5.68 -26.51 10.84
N PRO A 511 6.69 -27.31 10.44
CA PRO A 511 7.78 -26.82 9.56
C PRO A 511 7.30 -26.20 8.25
N GLU A 512 6.25 -26.76 7.65
CA GLU A 512 5.62 -26.28 6.42
C GLU A 512 4.61 -25.14 6.63
N GLY A 513 4.22 -24.87 7.88
CA GLY A 513 3.14 -23.92 8.21
C GLY A 513 3.37 -22.52 7.64
N TYR A 514 4.56 -21.98 7.84
CA TYR A 514 4.94 -20.67 7.31
C TYR A 514 4.75 -20.56 5.79
N LEU A 515 5.17 -21.58 5.04
CA LEU A 515 5.01 -21.62 3.60
C LEU A 515 3.55 -21.69 3.19
N ILE A 516 2.77 -22.55 3.86
CA ILE A 516 1.33 -22.70 3.59
C ILE A 516 0.62 -21.37 3.84
N HIS A 517 0.94 -20.66 4.93
CA HIS A 517 0.39 -19.34 5.23
C HIS A 517 0.73 -18.32 4.13
N LYS A 518 1.99 -18.27 3.66
CA LYS A 518 2.38 -17.41 2.52
C LYS A 518 1.65 -17.76 1.21
N LEU A 519 1.44 -19.04 0.92
CA LEU A 519 0.71 -19.47 -0.29
C LEU A 519 -0.77 -19.05 -0.21
N ILE A 520 -1.40 -19.23 0.95
CA ILE A 520 -2.78 -18.77 1.19
C ILE A 520 -2.88 -17.25 1.03
N LEU A 521 -1.98 -16.49 1.67
CA LEU A 521 -1.96 -15.03 1.56
C LEU A 521 -1.80 -14.55 0.11
N ARG A 522 -0.94 -15.17 -0.69
CA ARG A 522 -0.74 -14.84 -2.11
C ARG A 522 -1.97 -15.12 -2.97
N ALA A 523 -2.80 -16.08 -2.59
CA ALA A 523 -4.04 -16.40 -3.31
C ALA A 523 -5.19 -15.44 -3.00
N MET A 524 -5.10 -14.66 -1.90
CA MET A 524 -6.09 -13.68 -1.52
C MET A 524 -6.06 -12.45 -2.43
N GLN A 525 -7.20 -11.77 -2.55
CA GLN A 525 -7.27 -10.46 -3.16
C GLN A 525 -6.61 -9.42 -2.23
N ARG A 526 -6.19 -8.27 -2.79
CA ARG A 526 -5.79 -7.15 -1.96
C ARG A 526 -7.02 -6.39 -1.47
N ALA A 527 -7.03 -6.01 -0.20
CA ALA A 527 -8.03 -5.09 0.30
C ALA A 527 -7.86 -3.71 -0.34
N ARG A 528 -8.98 -3.00 -0.56
CA ARG A 528 -9.01 -1.66 -1.18
C ARG A 528 -10.11 -0.82 -0.56
N TYR A 529 -10.10 0.47 -0.85
CA TYR A 529 -11.22 1.35 -0.50
C TYR A 529 -12.28 1.38 -1.60
N ALA A 530 -13.55 1.49 -1.21
CA ALA A 530 -14.69 1.59 -2.13
C ALA A 530 -15.82 2.43 -1.51
N ASN A 531 -16.63 3.07 -2.37
CA ASN A 531 -17.83 3.79 -1.95
C ASN A 531 -19.04 2.87 -1.72
N LYS A 532 -18.88 1.57 -1.93
CA LYS A 532 -19.91 0.55 -1.70
C LYS A 532 -19.38 -0.52 -0.75
N ASN A 533 -20.24 -1.00 0.13
CA ASN A 533 -19.89 -2.13 0.99
C ASN A 533 -19.93 -3.43 0.17
N LEU A 534 -18.81 -4.13 0.10
CA LEU A 534 -18.66 -5.45 -0.52
C LEU A 534 -18.23 -6.51 0.51
N GLY A 535 -18.22 -6.16 1.80
CA GLY A 535 -17.72 -7.01 2.87
C GLY A 535 -16.19 -7.08 2.92
N HIS A 536 -15.69 -7.80 3.91
CA HIS A 536 -14.25 -8.02 4.10
C HIS A 536 -13.97 -9.49 4.34
N PHE A 537 -13.59 -10.22 3.28
CA PHE A 537 -13.38 -11.67 3.29
C PHE A 537 -12.40 -12.10 4.39
N GLY A 538 -11.21 -11.52 4.47
CA GLY A 538 -10.20 -11.91 5.46
C GLY A 538 -10.66 -11.79 6.91
N LEU A 539 -11.48 -10.79 7.24
CA LEU A 539 -12.07 -10.60 8.58
C LEU A 539 -13.38 -11.38 8.77
N ALA A 540 -13.89 -12.04 7.73
CA ALA A 540 -15.22 -12.62 7.72
C ALA A 540 -16.29 -11.61 8.17
N SER A 541 -16.12 -10.31 7.83
CA SER A 541 -16.99 -9.22 8.25
C SER A 541 -17.91 -8.77 7.13
N LYS A 542 -19.20 -8.58 7.43
CA LYS A 542 -20.20 -8.10 6.47
C LYS A 542 -20.09 -6.60 6.23
N TYR A 543 -19.67 -5.85 7.24
CA TYR A 543 -19.55 -4.39 7.23
C TYR A 543 -18.18 -4.02 7.79
N TYR A 544 -17.36 -3.37 6.98
CA TYR A 544 -16.06 -2.96 7.45
C TYR A 544 -15.60 -1.65 6.79
N LEU A 545 -15.09 -0.75 7.58
CA LEU A 545 -14.43 0.48 7.14
C LEU A 545 -13.27 0.80 8.08
N HIS A 546 -12.51 1.82 7.76
CA HIS A 546 -11.49 2.37 8.65
C HIS A 546 -12.01 3.65 9.28
N PHE A 547 -11.99 3.71 10.62
CA PHE A 547 -12.43 4.85 11.43
C PHE A 547 -11.38 5.27 12.46
N THR A 548 -10.50 4.33 12.85
CA THR A 548 -9.71 4.43 14.07
C THR A 548 -8.37 5.15 13.92
N SER A 549 -8.01 5.66 12.71
CA SER A 549 -6.71 6.33 12.53
C SER A 549 -6.77 7.54 11.58
N PRO A 550 -7.54 8.60 11.91
CA PRO A 550 -7.74 9.76 11.03
C PRO A 550 -6.52 10.69 10.94
N ILE A 551 -5.53 10.59 11.84
CA ILE A 551 -4.29 11.37 11.75
C ILE A 551 -3.44 10.90 10.57
N ARG A 552 -3.50 9.60 10.26
CA ARG A 552 -2.64 8.95 9.27
C ARG A 552 -3.36 8.33 8.08
N ARG A 553 -4.70 8.31 8.04
CA ARG A 553 -5.49 7.80 6.90
C ARG A 553 -6.61 8.77 6.52
N TYR A 554 -6.65 9.19 5.27
CA TYR A 554 -7.69 10.08 4.77
C TYR A 554 -9.09 9.43 4.73
N SER A 555 -9.16 8.10 4.54
CA SER A 555 -10.42 7.34 4.63
C SER A 555 -11.13 7.56 5.95
N ASP A 556 -10.39 7.47 7.05
CA ASP A 556 -10.90 7.63 8.41
C ASP A 556 -11.39 9.06 8.65
N LEU A 557 -10.64 10.06 8.17
CA LEU A 557 -11.07 11.46 8.23
C LEU A 557 -12.40 11.69 7.52
N VAL A 558 -12.60 11.07 6.34
CA VAL A 558 -13.88 11.12 5.62
C VAL A 558 -14.99 10.44 6.42
N VAL A 559 -14.71 9.28 7.02
CA VAL A 559 -15.68 8.56 7.86
C VAL A 559 -16.07 9.39 9.07
N HIS A 560 -15.12 10.06 9.75
CA HIS A 560 -15.40 10.97 10.87
C HIS A 560 -16.36 12.09 10.47
N ARG A 561 -16.15 12.69 9.28
CA ARG A 561 -17.05 13.73 8.76
C ARG A 561 -18.47 13.22 8.50
N MET A 562 -18.58 11.98 7.97
CA MET A 562 -19.91 11.39 7.70
C MET A 562 -20.60 10.95 8.98
N LEU A 563 -19.88 10.36 9.92
CA LEU A 563 -20.41 10.00 11.24
C LEU A 563 -20.88 11.26 12.00
N GLY A 564 -20.06 12.32 12.02
CA GLY A 564 -20.46 13.60 12.65
C GLY A 564 -21.75 14.16 12.07
N ARG A 565 -21.88 14.16 10.72
CA ARG A 565 -23.11 14.61 10.06
C ARG A 565 -24.32 13.75 10.39
N SER A 566 -24.15 12.42 10.51
CA SER A 566 -25.26 11.52 10.85
C SER A 566 -25.76 11.72 12.29
N ILE A 567 -24.86 12.10 13.20
CA ILE A 567 -25.20 12.40 14.60
C ILE A 567 -25.89 13.79 14.73
N GLU A 568 -25.40 14.78 13.97
CA GLU A 568 -25.85 16.17 14.11
C GLU A 568 -27.16 16.45 13.37
N ARG A 569 -27.40 15.81 12.23
CA ARG A 569 -28.57 16.10 11.39
C ARG A 569 -28.88 15.01 10.36
N PHE A 570 -30.13 14.99 9.92
CA PHE A 570 -30.54 14.18 8.78
C PHE A 570 -29.90 14.68 7.46
N MET A 571 -29.29 13.77 6.68
CA MET A 571 -28.74 14.08 5.37
C MET A 571 -29.79 13.93 4.26
N LYS A 572 -29.92 14.96 3.41
CA LYS A 572 -30.85 14.94 2.27
C LYS A 572 -30.31 14.04 1.14
N GLU A 573 -31.20 13.40 0.39
CA GLU A 573 -30.82 12.47 -0.71
C GLU A 573 -29.89 13.12 -1.77
N LYS A 574 -30.12 14.39 -2.12
CA LYS A 574 -29.24 15.12 -3.03
C LYS A 574 -27.81 15.27 -2.50
N GLU A 575 -27.68 15.44 -1.19
CA GLU A 575 -26.37 15.52 -0.51
C GLU A 575 -25.70 14.14 -0.48
N LYS A 576 -26.44 13.10 -0.13
CA LYS A 576 -25.95 11.71 -0.18
C LYS A 576 -25.43 11.33 -1.56
N ALA A 577 -26.22 11.62 -2.63
CA ALA A 577 -25.80 11.35 -4.01
C ALA A 577 -24.53 12.09 -4.42
N LYS A 578 -24.33 13.34 -3.94
CA LYS A 578 -23.08 14.10 -4.16
C LYS A 578 -21.88 13.39 -3.55
N TYR A 579 -22.00 12.93 -2.28
CA TYR A 579 -20.91 12.25 -1.60
C TYR A 579 -20.61 10.88 -2.22
N MET A 580 -21.64 10.10 -2.55
CA MET A 580 -21.44 8.81 -3.24
C MET A 580 -20.62 8.94 -4.52
N SER A 581 -20.89 9.97 -5.34
CA SER A 581 -20.12 10.22 -6.56
C SER A 581 -18.69 10.67 -6.28
N SER A 582 -18.45 11.51 -5.26
CA SER A 582 -17.10 11.96 -4.91
C SER A 582 -16.29 10.84 -4.25
N PHE A 583 -16.92 9.97 -3.46
CA PHE A 583 -16.22 8.88 -2.77
C PHE A 583 -15.75 7.78 -3.72
N GLU A 584 -16.34 7.61 -4.88
CA GLU A 584 -15.82 6.73 -5.93
C GLU A 584 -14.42 7.20 -6.39
N VAL A 585 -14.28 8.49 -6.66
CA VAL A 585 -12.98 9.07 -7.05
C VAL A 585 -11.98 9.05 -5.91
N ILE A 586 -12.40 9.46 -4.70
CA ILE A 586 -11.54 9.48 -3.51
C ILE A 586 -11.05 8.06 -3.17
N SER A 587 -11.94 7.06 -3.16
CA SER A 587 -11.58 5.67 -2.86
C SER A 587 -10.51 5.11 -3.81
N THR A 588 -10.61 5.43 -5.09
CA THR A 588 -9.61 5.04 -6.10
C THR A 588 -8.27 5.72 -5.82
N ALA A 589 -8.30 7.03 -5.53
CA ALA A 589 -7.09 7.81 -5.25
C ALA A 589 -6.36 7.31 -3.99
N ILE A 590 -7.08 7.15 -2.86
CA ILE A 590 -6.46 6.71 -1.60
C ILE A 590 -6.02 5.24 -1.62
N SER A 591 -6.68 4.37 -2.40
CA SER A 591 -6.19 2.99 -2.62
C SER A 591 -4.89 2.98 -3.42
N ARG A 592 -4.69 3.95 -4.33
CA ARG A 592 -3.43 4.11 -5.06
C ARG A 592 -2.32 4.63 -4.15
N THR A 593 -2.58 5.67 -3.36
CA THR A 593 -1.57 6.24 -2.43
C THR A 593 -1.15 5.22 -1.37
N GLU A 594 -2.08 4.41 -0.86
CA GLU A 594 -1.78 3.32 0.07
C GLU A 594 -0.79 2.31 -0.56
N ARG A 595 -1.06 1.84 -1.78
CA ARG A 595 -0.13 0.90 -2.47
C ARG A 595 1.27 1.50 -2.71
N ILE A 596 1.34 2.80 -2.97
CA ILE A 596 2.62 3.50 -3.11
C ILE A 596 3.34 3.55 -1.75
N ALA A 597 2.61 3.85 -0.67
CA ALA A 597 3.17 3.88 0.68
C ALA A 597 3.71 2.51 1.09
N ASP A 598 2.91 1.44 0.96
CA ASP A 598 3.31 0.07 1.26
C ASP A 598 4.61 -0.29 0.53
N LYS A 599 4.69 0.01 -0.77
CA LYS A 599 5.87 -0.27 -1.57
C LYS A 599 7.09 0.54 -1.11
N LEU A 600 6.93 1.82 -0.78
CA LEU A 600 8.02 2.66 -0.29
C LEU A 600 8.53 2.19 1.08
N GLU A 601 7.64 1.75 1.96
CA GLU A 601 7.98 1.15 3.24
C GLU A 601 8.82 -0.13 3.04
N GLU A 602 8.32 -1.08 2.21
CA GLU A 602 9.04 -2.31 1.85
C GLU A 602 10.40 -2.03 1.20
N ASP A 603 10.46 -1.14 0.21
CA ASP A 603 11.70 -0.79 -0.50
C ASP A 603 12.71 -0.11 0.43
N SER A 604 12.26 0.75 1.38
CA SER A 604 13.13 1.41 2.35
C SER A 604 13.76 0.41 3.34
N VAL A 605 12.98 -0.56 3.81
CA VAL A 605 13.46 -1.67 4.64
C VAL A 605 14.48 -2.50 3.84
N LYS A 606 14.16 -2.84 2.60
CA LYS A 606 15.03 -3.65 1.74
C LYS A 606 16.37 -3.00 1.45
N ILE A 607 16.41 -1.66 1.25
CA ILE A 607 17.66 -0.91 1.13
C ILE A 607 18.54 -1.11 2.38
N LYS A 608 17.94 -1.05 3.57
CA LYS A 608 18.66 -1.23 4.82
C LYS A 608 19.08 -2.69 5.07
N LEU A 609 18.31 -3.65 4.62
CA LEU A 609 18.72 -5.07 4.65
C LEU A 609 19.90 -5.35 3.72
N ILE A 610 19.92 -4.71 2.53
CA ILE A 610 21.05 -4.79 1.60
C ILE A 610 22.32 -4.17 2.25
N GLU A 611 22.20 -2.96 2.86
CA GLU A 611 23.29 -2.35 3.62
C GLU A 611 23.87 -3.31 4.68
N TYR A 612 22.99 -3.90 5.47
CA TYR A 612 23.38 -4.85 6.53
C TYR A 612 24.06 -6.10 5.98
N MET A 613 23.66 -6.57 4.81
CA MET A 613 24.20 -7.81 4.22
C MET A 613 25.48 -7.59 3.41
N GLN A 614 25.84 -6.35 3.02
CA GLN A 614 27.11 -6.06 2.35
C GLN A 614 28.34 -6.50 3.18
N ASP A 615 28.29 -6.26 4.49
CA ASP A 615 29.38 -6.69 5.41
C ASP A 615 29.37 -8.19 5.71
N LYS A 616 28.45 -8.93 5.11
CA LYS A 616 28.23 -10.36 5.33
C LYS A 616 28.45 -11.22 4.09
N ILE A 617 28.95 -10.59 3.02
CA ILE A 617 29.37 -11.32 1.83
C ILE A 617 30.48 -12.31 2.24
N GLY A 618 30.40 -13.53 1.73
CA GLY A 618 31.27 -14.65 2.11
C GLY A 618 30.81 -15.43 3.35
N LYS A 619 29.83 -14.94 4.14
CA LYS A 619 29.32 -15.67 5.31
C LYS A 619 28.25 -16.69 4.92
N THR A 620 28.20 -17.78 5.69
CA THR A 620 27.24 -18.87 5.50
C THR A 620 26.04 -18.72 6.44
N TYR A 621 24.86 -19.09 5.92
CA TYR A 621 23.58 -19.09 6.65
C TYR A 621 22.80 -20.36 6.32
N ILE A 622 21.83 -20.68 7.17
CA ILE A 622 20.76 -21.62 6.81
C ILE A 622 19.62 -20.83 6.16
N ALA A 623 19.16 -21.29 5.02
CA ALA A 623 18.06 -20.68 4.30
C ALA A 623 16.96 -21.68 3.99
N ARG A 624 15.70 -21.26 4.05
CA ARG A 624 14.52 -22.06 3.72
C ARG A 624 13.95 -21.60 2.38
N LEU A 625 13.62 -22.52 1.50
CA LEU A 625 12.98 -22.20 0.22
C LEU A 625 11.57 -21.66 0.45
N SER A 626 11.32 -20.44 -0.02
CA SER A 626 10.05 -19.72 0.10
C SER A 626 9.35 -19.49 -1.24
N GLY A 627 10.02 -19.72 -2.37
CA GLY A 627 9.48 -19.54 -3.71
C GLY A 627 10.48 -19.93 -4.80
N MET A 628 9.99 -20.15 -6.02
CA MET A 628 10.85 -20.39 -7.16
C MET A 628 10.15 -20.04 -8.48
N ASN A 629 10.96 -19.72 -9.47
CA ASN A 629 10.57 -19.61 -10.87
C ASN A 629 11.72 -20.13 -11.76
N ARG A 630 11.56 -20.06 -13.09
CA ARG A 630 12.57 -20.56 -14.05
C ARG A 630 13.98 -20.01 -13.85
N ASN A 631 14.12 -18.82 -13.30
CA ASN A 631 15.37 -18.08 -13.24
C ASN A 631 15.90 -17.91 -11.82
N LYS A 632 15.03 -18.03 -10.81
CA LYS A 632 15.36 -17.68 -9.43
C LYS A 632 14.72 -18.63 -8.43
N ILE A 633 15.48 -18.96 -7.39
CA ILE A 633 15.00 -19.57 -6.17
C ILE A 633 14.98 -18.48 -5.09
N PHE A 634 13.83 -18.24 -4.49
CA PHE A 634 13.66 -17.33 -3.37
C PHE A 634 13.78 -18.12 -2.08
N MET A 635 14.58 -17.63 -1.18
CA MET A 635 14.84 -18.26 0.11
C MET A 635 14.74 -17.23 1.22
N GLU A 636 14.61 -17.70 2.43
CA GLU A 636 14.55 -16.88 3.64
C GLU A 636 15.57 -17.41 4.65
N LEU A 637 16.43 -16.54 5.14
CA LEU A 637 17.40 -16.84 6.17
C LEU A 637 16.72 -17.05 7.53
N GLU A 638 17.42 -17.60 8.53
CA GLU A 638 16.90 -17.80 9.90
C GLU A 638 16.40 -16.51 10.57
N ASN A 639 16.93 -15.35 10.17
CA ASN A 639 16.49 -14.03 10.61
C ASN A 639 15.43 -13.40 9.70
N HIS A 640 14.75 -14.22 8.90
CA HIS A 640 13.68 -13.85 7.96
C HIS A 640 14.09 -12.91 6.81
N ILE A 641 15.38 -12.65 6.60
CA ILE A 641 15.85 -11.89 5.43
C ILE A 641 15.61 -12.71 4.16
N GLU A 642 14.93 -12.11 3.20
CA GLU A 642 14.74 -12.71 1.88
C GLU A 642 16.02 -12.61 1.05
N VAL A 643 16.45 -13.73 0.49
CA VAL A 643 17.62 -13.88 -0.37
C VAL A 643 17.26 -14.64 -1.65
N VAL A 644 18.07 -14.45 -2.68
CA VAL A 644 17.78 -15.00 -4.01
C VAL A 644 18.99 -15.79 -4.53
N TYR A 645 18.72 -16.99 -5.02
CA TYR A 645 19.67 -17.73 -5.82
C TYR A 645 19.29 -17.62 -7.30
N ASN A 646 20.19 -17.02 -8.10
CA ASN A 646 20.00 -16.85 -9.55
C ASN A 646 20.46 -18.12 -10.28
N VAL A 647 19.53 -18.96 -10.74
CA VAL A 647 19.81 -20.23 -11.43
C VAL A 647 20.51 -20.02 -12.77
N ASN A 648 20.28 -18.89 -13.43
CA ASN A 648 20.90 -18.56 -14.72
C ASN A 648 22.42 -18.29 -14.66
N THR A 649 22.98 -18.08 -13.50
CA THR A 649 24.43 -17.89 -13.33
C THR A 649 25.20 -19.20 -13.47
N VAL A 650 24.52 -20.35 -13.30
CA VAL A 650 25.09 -21.69 -13.43
C VAL A 650 24.39 -22.39 -14.61
N ARG A 651 24.84 -22.08 -15.81
CA ARG A 651 24.24 -22.61 -17.06
C ARG A 651 24.25 -24.15 -17.08
N ASP A 652 23.12 -24.75 -17.46
CA ASP A 652 22.88 -26.14 -17.85
C ASP A 652 22.73 -27.21 -16.74
N SER A 653 22.94 -26.93 -15.47
CA SER A 653 22.76 -27.95 -14.41
C SER A 653 21.40 -27.97 -13.75
N PHE A 654 20.63 -26.88 -13.81
CA PHE A 654 19.35 -26.78 -13.12
C PHE A 654 18.16 -26.96 -14.04
N VAL A 655 17.23 -27.81 -13.66
CA VAL A 655 15.95 -28.02 -14.34
C VAL A 655 14.82 -27.66 -13.40
N TYR A 656 14.01 -26.67 -13.82
CA TYR A 656 12.82 -26.25 -13.13
C TYR A 656 11.60 -27.04 -13.60
N ASP A 657 10.97 -27.72 -12.66
CA ASP A 657 9.71 -28.41 -12.82
C ASP A 657 8.60 -27.54 -12.20
N GLU A 658 7.87 -26.82 -13.06
CA GLU A 658 6.82 -25.88 -12.66
C GLU A 658 5.62 -26.61 -12.03
N GLU A 659 5.28 -27.81 -12.53
CA GLU A 659 4.17 -28.61 -12.03
C GLU A 659 4.41 -29.12 -10.61
N ASN A 660 5.67 -29.47 -10.30
CA ASN A 660 6.06 -30.01 -8.99
C ASN A 660 6.72 -28.99 -8.07
N TYR A 661 6.86 -27.72 -8.48
CA TYR A 661 7.61 -26.69 -7.75
C TYR A 661 8.96 -27.24 -7.24
N LYS A 662 9.72 -27.83 -8.16
CA LYS A 662 10.96 -28.51 -7.88
C LYS A 662 12.05 -28.01 -8.80
N ILE A 663 13.22 -27.73 -8.24
CA ILE A 663 14.44 -27.47 -9.02
C ILE A 663 15.41 -28.62 -8.76
N THR A 664 15.87 -29.23 -9.83
CA THR A 664 16.85 -30.31 -9.77
C THR A 664 18.17 -29.81 -10.30
N ASP A 665 19.20 -29.87 -9.47
CA ASP A 665 20.59 -29.75 -9.90
C ASP A 665 21.05 -31.11 -10.46
N ARG A 666 21.14 -31.18 -11.77
CA ARG A 666 21.55 -32.41 -12.48
C ARG A 666 23.02 -32.77 -12.26
N LYS A 667 23.88 -31.78 -12.00
CA LYS A 667 25.31 -31.97 -11.78
C LYS A 667 25.56 -32.71 -10.46
N ASN A 668 24.85 -32.28 -9.43
CA ASN A 668 24.99 -32.82 -8.07
C ASN A 668 23.90 -33.83 -7.71
N ASN A 669 22.93 -34.06 -8.63
CA ASN A 669 21.76 -34.94 -8.42
C ASN A 669 20.95 -34.57 -7.17
N ILE A 670 20.87 -33.26 -6.88
CA ILE A 670 20.13 -32.72 -5.73
C ILE A 670 18.86 -32.07 -6.25
N SER A 671 17.77 -32.30 -5.55
CA SER A 671 16.48 -31.67 -5.83
C SER A 671 16.06 -30.82 -4.65
N TYR A 672 15.60 -29.61 -4.98
CA TYR A 672 15.09 -28.65 -4.00
C TYR A 672 13.57 -28.48 -4.19
N THR A 673 12.84 -28.61 -3.12
CA THR A 673 11.39 -28.41 -3.07
C THR A 673 11.04 -27.28 -2.10
N MET A 674 9.82 -26.75 -2.23
CA MET A 674 9.34 -25.71 -1.31
C MET A 674 9.38 -26.19 0.14
N GLY A 675 9.93 -25.34 1.02
CA GLY A 675 10.07 -25.64 2.44
C GLY A 675 11.41 -26.28 2.84
N ASP A 676 12.19 -26.80 1.87
CA ASP A 676 13.50 -27.37 2.16
C ASP A 676 14.44 -26.31 2.75
N THR A 677 15.31 -26.75 3.65
CA THR A 677 16.37 -25.92 4.23
C THR A 677 17.72 -26.35 3.69
N LEU A 678 18.54 -25.37 3.34
CA LEU A 678 19.90 -25.62 2.89
C LEU A 678 20.88 -24.58 3.42
N LYS A 679 22.14 -24.97 3.53
CA LYS A 679 23.22 -24.03 3.83
C LYS A 679 23.57 -23.25 2.60
N VAL A 680 23.66 -21.92 2.71
CA VAL A 680 23.97 -21.00 1.62
C VAL A 680 25.10 -20.07 2.02
N ILE A 681 25.82 -19.55 1.02
CA ILE A 681 26.81 -18.50 1.19
C ILE A 681 26.32 -17.23 0.50
N VAL A 682 26.46 -16.08 1.16
CA VAL A 682 26.10 -14.77 0.58
C VAL A 682 27.17 -14.37 -0.44
N THR A 683 26.76 -14.16 -1.68
CA THR A 683 27.67 -13.81 -2.80
C THR A 683 27.53 -12.36 -3.24
N GLY A 684 26.46 -11.68 -2.86
CA GLY A 684 26.25 -10.29 -3.24
C GLY A 684 25.07 -9.63 -2.54
N ALA A 685 25.12 -8.30 -2.45
CA ALA A 685 24.02 -7.47 -1.96
C ALA A 685 23.98 -6.19 -2.81
N SER A 686 22.99 -6.08 -3.73
CA SER A 686 22.92 -5.09 -4.80
C SER A 686 21.75 -4.14 -4.64
N TYR A 687 22.02 -2.84 -4.50
CA TYR A 687 20.99 -1.78 -4.53
C TYR A 687 20.32 -1.67 -5.90
N ASP A 688 21.05 -1.90 -6.99
CA ASP A 688 20.50 -1.77 -8.35
C ASP A 688 19.47 -2.84 -8.64
N ARG A 689 19.73 -4.08 -8.21
CA ARG A 689 18.79 -5.20 -8.37
C ARG A 689 17.79 -5.30 -7.23
N MET A 690 18.01 -4.56 -6.14
CA MET A 690 17.25 -4.69 -4.90
C MET A 690 17.22 -6.15 -4.41
N GLU A 691 18.37 -6.83 -4.45
CA GLU A 691 18.50 -8.25 -4.16
C GLU A 691 19.75 -8.55 -3.30
N ILE A 692 19.61 -9.55 -2.45
CA ILE A 692 20.69 -10.18 -1.71
C ILE A 692 20.87 -11.56 -2.34
N GLU A 693 22.03 -11.81 -2.91
CA GLU A 693 22.32 -13.03 -3.67
C GLU A 693 23.04 -14.06 -2.81
N VAL A 694 22.65 -15.29 -2.99
CA VAL A 694 23.26 -16.43 -2.32
C VAL A 694 23.48 -17.56 -3.32
N VAL A 695 24.40 -18.47 -2.98
CA VAL A 695 24.57 -19.76 -3.65
C VAL A 695 24.51 -20.88 -2.61
N PRO A 696 24.03 -22.09 -2.98
CA PRO A 696 24.15 -23.27 -2.12
C PRO A 696 25.60 -23.51 -1.72
N PHE A 697 25.83 -23.78 -0.45
CA PHE A 697 27.17 -24.07 0.07
C PHE A 697 27.59 -25.48 -0.38
N SER A 698 28.74 -25.59 -1.07
CA SER A 698 29.43 -26.85 -1.35
C SER A 698 30.82 -26.79 -0.76
N GLU A 699 31.31 -27.89 -0.18
CA GLU A 699 32.65 -27.95 0.43
C GLU A 699 33.80 -27.70 -0.58
N GLU A 700 33.53 -27.85 -1.87
CA GLU A 700 34.50 -27.55 -2.95
C GLU A 700 34.67 -26.04 -3.24
N GLN A 701 33.88 -25.15 -2.65
CA GLN A 701 33.95 -23.69 -2.89
C GLN A 701 34.94 -22.96 -1.98
N ILE A 702 35.67 -23.65 -1.12
CA ILE A 702 36.70 -23.07 -0.22
C ILE A 702 37.92 -22.56 -0.99
N ASP A 703 38.12 -22.98 -2.25
CA ASP A 703 39.26 -22.59 -3.08
C ASP A 703 39.13 -21.23 -3.78
N LEU A 704 37.99 -20.52 -3.68
CA LEU A 704 37.80 -19.21 -4.35
C LEU A 704 38.46 -18.04 -3.61
N GLU A 705 38.88 -18.17 -2.37
CA GLU A 705 39.71 -17.18 -1.66
C GLU A 705 41.16 -17.09 -2.15
N ASN A 706 41.61 -18.04 -2.99
CA ASN A 706 42.96 -18.09 -3.53
C ASN A 706 43.10 -17.62 -4.99
N ILE A 707 42.02 -17.19 -5.67
CA ILE A 707 42.05 -16.85 -7.09
C ILE A 707 42.07 -15.32 -7.36
N GLU A 708 41.75 -14.47 -6.39
CA GLU A 708 41.73 -12.99 -6.61
C GLU A 708 43.01 -12.25 -6.16
N THR A 709 44.12 -12.93 -5.90
CA THR A 709 45.40 -12.26 -5.57
C THR A 709 46.48 -12.36 -6.63
N GLU A 710 46.22 -12.84 -7.84
CA GLU A 710 47.22 -12.96 -8.93
C GLU A 710 47.01 -12.08 -10.16
N ASP A 711 46.27 -10.97 -10.12
CA ASP A 711 46.16 -10.04 -11.25
C ASP A 711 46.33 -8.54 -10.87
N GLU A 712 47.32 -8.22 -10.02
CA GLU A 712 47.93 -6.89 -9.97
C GLU A 712 49.45 -7.02 -10.15
N GLY A 713 49.84 -7.15 -11.44
CA GLY A 713 51.27 -7.11 -11.76
C GLY A 713 51.59 -7.46 -13.20
N ASN A 714 51.17 -6.54 -14.14
CA ASN A 714 51.99 -6.16 -15.31
C ASN A 714 51.36 -5.00 -16.08
#